data_456f69267a04a706772fe14719d1c88a
#
_entry.id   456f69267a04a706772fe14719d1c88a
#
_cell.length_a   1.000
_cell.length_b   1.000
_cell.length_c   1.000
_cell.angle_alpha   90.00
_cell.angle_beta   90.00
_cell.angle_gamma   90.00
#
_symmetry.space_group_name_H-M   'P 1'
#
loop_
_entity.id
_entity.type
_entity.pdbx_description
1 polymer ?
#
loop_
_entity_poly.entity_id
_entity_poly.type
_entity_poly.pdbx_seq_one_letter_code
_entity_poly.pdbx_strand_id
1 'polypeptide(L)'
;MFDDFTPYDDCEPAGVELPKTVVDAKKLEEIGLSPNSSTKEILYELARKGLREKGITKHENKQAYFERTKQELETFEELGFTDYILLNWDVLNFCHEHDIPTGAGRGSAAGSLVLFLLGVTNIDPIPHDLFFERFVSKSRAKKVTDKRGKEFLVGSLLPDVDSDISYEQRQKVIQYIERKHEGKTAKILTFNTFSSKLCIREATKYFDEANEDGANQVSDMIPKLHGTVFPLETAREENGKFKTWAKKHEKTFKNALKIEGLPKNTGVHPSGIAICCEKIEGVVPLQRTKDGDLVTGYDMSDVADLMVKFDILGLRTLTIAHKTCEKVGIDIEDIDSSDPIIYEVLQDFRHPVGLFQISAETNFRVCKEIRPKDINELSDVVALARPAALQFVDTYKTQKSAPAPLDLHPELDQILSWSKNVILYQEQLMQIANRVFGLSLEEAEILRRIVGKKKVDEMPKWKDRIYSAGEEKGLDEGISDFYWDSLIAASHYSFNKSHSFAYADLAAKTVYLKHKHPQEFFLSVLECAEFDPEPLLTVAGVTEELSDFGMKMLPPCLFKSDFHFKVEEGNIRYGLNSIKGISLKSLQSLVDFRGLLFNNKYEVFLAAKQCGINIGILASLIQAGTMDHAGGNRTRLVLEAQAFNLLTDREKRNFAKIGERFGYDILGAISEVIEKQTL
;
A
#
# COMPACT_ATOMS: atom_id res chain seq x y z
N MET A 1 -34.11 24.03 29.71
CA MET A 1 -33.20 22.96 30.16
C MET A 1 -31.76 23.12 29.64
N PHE A 2 -31.51 23.97 28.66
CA PHE A 2 -30.17 24.27 28.14
C PHE A 2 -29.71 25.72 28.32
N ASP A 3 -30.55 26.57 28.88
CA ASP A 3 -30.27 28.00 29.10
C ASP A 3 -29.29 28.26 30.27
N ASP A 4 -29.03 27.27 31.10
CA ASP A 4 -28.10 27.33 32.23
C ASP A 4 -26.68 26.78 31.91
N PHE A 5 -26.45 26.37 30.67
CA PHE A 5 -25.11 25.96 30.27
C PHE A 5 -24.23 27.18 29.93
N THR A 6 -23.32 27.48 30.81
CA THR A 6 -22.24 28.43 30.49
C THR A 6 -21.38 27.76 29.43
N PRO A 7 -21.20 28.39 28.25
CA PRO A 7 -20.27 27.84 27.26
C PRO A 7 -18.89 27.72 27.89
N TYR A 8 -18.33 26.53 27.85
CA TYR A 8 -16.90 26.34 28.21
C TYR A 8 -16.04 27.02 27.15
N ASP A 9 -15.65 28.25 27.40
CA ASP A 9 -14.69 28.99 26.56
C ASP A 9 -13.31 28.32 26.47
N ASP A 10 -13.08 27.27 27.25
CA ASP A 10 -11.83 26.54 27.35
C ASP A 10 -11.82 25.21 26.55
N CYS A 11 -12.88 24.90 25.81
CA CYS A 11 -12.99 23.66 25.03
C CYS A 11 -12.42 23.74 23.60
N GLU A 12 -11.79 24.82 23.20
CA GLU A 12 -11.06 24.86 21.92
C GLU A 12 -9.80 24.00 22.04
N PRO A 13 -9.60 23.04 21.12
CA PRO A 13 -8.35 22.24 21.09
C PRO A 13 -7.19 23.19 20.87
N ALA A 14 -6.27 23.23 21.82
CA ALA A 14 -5.08 24.09 21.74
C ALA A 14 -4.09 23.63 20.66
N GLY A 15 -4.17 22.38 20.19
CA GLY A 15 -3.29 21.76 19.22
C GLY A 15 -2.65 20.48 19.75
N VAL A 16 -1.63 19.99 19.03
CA VAL A 16 -0.95 18.72 19.34
C VAL A 16 0.23 18.96 20.29
N GLU A 17 0.26 18.21 21.38
CA GLU A 17 1.44 18.03 22.20
C GLU A 17 2.10 16.69 21.84
N LEU A 18 3.40 16.73 21.49
CA LEU A 18 4.11 15.51 21.11
C LEU A 18 4.35 14.60 22.31
N PRO A 19 4.16 13.29 22.18
CA PRO A 19 4.56 12.35 23.21
C PRO A 19 6.09 12.37 23.32
N LYS A 20 6.62 12.40 24.55
CA LYS A 20 8.05 12.29 24.78
C LYS A 20 8.55 10.89 24.43
N THR A 21 9.56 10.81 23.59
CA THR A 21 10.18 9.54 23.22
C THR A 21 11.16 9.13 24.31
N VAL A 22 10.89 8.00 24.95
CA VAL A 22 11.81 7.39 25.94
C VAL A 22 12.67 6.36 25.20
N VAL A 23 13.97 6.63 25.11
CA VAL A 23 14.96 5.71 24.55
C VAL A 23 15.51 4.82 25.64
N ASP A 24 15.68 3.55 25.36
CA ASP A 24 16.24 2.58 26.31
C ASP A 24 17.64 2.97 26.75
N ALA A 25 17.94 2.82 28.05
CA ALA A 25 19.23 3.21 28.63
C ALA A 25 20.42 2.50 27.97
N LYS A 26 20.25 1.23 27.56
CA LYS A 26 21.28 0.48 26.85
C LYS A 26 21.59 1.10 25.48
N LYS A 27 20.56 1.51 24.73
CA LYS A 27 20.71 2.19 23.44
C LYS A 27 21.40 3.55 23.59
N LEU A 28 21.11 4.28 24.67
CA LEU A 28 21.79 5.54 24.98
C LEU A 28 23.29 5.31 25.25
N GLU A 29 23.61 4.28 26.01
CA GLU A 29 25.00 3.90 26.27
C GLU A 29 25.76 3.51 24.99
N GLU A 30 25.12 2.77 24.08
CA GLU A 30 25.69 2.37 22.77
C GLU A 30 26.05 3.58 21.88
N ILE A 31 25.36 4.70 22.04
CA ILE A 31 25.67 5.95 21.33
C ILE A 31 26.48 6.96 22.20
N GLY A 32 26.94 6.52 23.38
CA GLY A 32 27.78 7.31 24.25
C GLY A 32 27.05 8.39 25.05
N LEU A 33 25.75 8.24 25.26
CA LEU A 33 24.90 9.18 26.00
C LEU A 33 24.46 8.62 27.36
N SER A 34 24.11 9.52 28.27
CA SER A 34 23.56 9.16 29.57
C SER A 34 22.03 9.04 29.55
N PRO A 35 21.41 8.33 30.52
CA PRO A 35 19.96 8.27 30.63
C PRO A 35 19.26 9.62 30.80
N ASN A 36 19.98 10.65 31.19
CA ASN A 36 19.46 12.01 31.40
C ASN A 36 19.69 12.94 30.19
N SER A 37 20.23 12.43 29.09
CA SER A 37 20.45 13.20 27.87
C SER A 37 19.13 13.70 27.30
N SER A 38 19.13 14.94 26.79
CA SER A 38 17.94 15.53 26.14
C SER A 38 17.63 14.85 24.79
N THR A 39 16.37 14.91 24.34
CA THR A 39 15.96 14.37 23.04
C THR A 39 16.74 15.03 21.88
N LYS A 40 17.14 16.30 22.03
CA LYS A 40 18.04 16.99 21.12
C LYS A 40 19.40 16.28 21.03
N GLU A 41 20.07 16.04 22.16
CA GLU A 41 21.36 15.36 22.18
C GLU A 41 21.27 13.96 21.56
N ILE A 42 20.19 13.25 21.83
CA ILE A 42 19.94 11.92 21.27
C ILE A 42 19.84 12.00 19.74
N LEU A 43 19.02 12.91 19.21
CA LEU A 43 18.84 13.05 17.75
C LEU A 43 20.14 13.43 17.04
N TYR A 44 20.92 14.36 17.63
CA TYR A 44 22.20 14.79 17.07
C TYR A 44 23.23 13.66 17.05
N GLU A 45 23.32 12.86 18.13
CA GLU A 45 24.29 11.75 18.18
C GLU A 45 23.89 10.59 17.28
N LEU A 46 22.59 10.29 17.16
CA LEU A 46 22.10 9.32 16.18
C LEU A 46 22.44 9.74 14.74
N ALA A 47 22.25 11.01 14.39
CA ALA A 47 22.64 11.51 13.07
C ALA A 47 24.16 11.40 12.84
N ARG A 48 25.00 11.72 13.85
CA ARG A 48 26.45 11.54 13.77
C ARG A 48 26.85 10.08 13.60
N LYS A 49 26.17 9.16 14.32
CA LYS A 49 26.35 7.72 14.17
C LYS A 49 26.04 7.31 12.72
N GLY A 50 24.90 7.73 12.17
CA GLY A 50 24.52 7.46 10.79
C GLY A 50 25.53 7.95 9.76
N LEU A 51 26.10 9.17 9.93
CA LEU A 51 27.15 9.68 9.07
C LEU A 51 28.42 8.79 9.06
N ARG A 52 28.75 8.19 10.21
CA ARG A 52 29.89 7.26 10.33
C ARG A 52 29.57 5.90 9.69
N GLU A 53 28.44 5.32 10.03
CA GLU A 53 28.04 3.97 9.59
C GLU A 53 27.81 3.88 8.08
N LYS A 54 27.21 4.93 7.50
CA LYS A 54 27.01 5.03 6.05
C LYS A 54 28.27 5.49 5.28
N GLY A 55 29.43 5.61 5.95
CA GLY A 55 30.70 5.95 5.33
C GLY A 55 30.81 7.39 4.81
N ILE A 56 29.84 8.25 5.10
CA ILE A 56 29.75 9.62 4.56
C ILE A 56 30.95 10.49 5.01
N THR A 57 31.49 10.22 6.21
CA THR A 57 32.69 10.93 6.71
C THR A 57 33.91 10.81 5.80
N LYS A 58 33.96 9.80 4.93
CA LYS A 58 35.02 9.54 3.94
C LYS A 58 34.61 9.92 2.51
N HIS A 59 33.37 10.35 2.30
CA HIS A 59 32.83 10.68 0.98
C HIS A 59 33.47 11.96 0.42
N GLU A 60 33.67 12.04 -0.88
CA GLU A 60 34.26 13.21 -1.52
C GLU A 60 33.45 14.48 -1.27
N ASN A 61 32.12 14.36 -1.34
CA ASN A 61 31.17 15.46 -1.15
C ASN A 61 30.70 15.60 0.32
N LYS A 62 31.48 15.13 1.30
CA LYS A 62 31.09 15.11 2.73
C LYS A 62 30.64 16.48 3.27
N GLN A 63 31.17 17.58 2.71
CA GLN A 63 30.81 18.92 3.16
C GLN A 63 29.32 19.22 2.94
N ALA A 64 28.77 18.86 1.77
CA ALA A 64 27.35 19.03 1.46
C ALA A 64 26.44 18.21 2.41
N TYR A 65 26.86 16.99 2.75
CA TYR A 65 26.16 16.17 3.74
C TYR A 65 26.17 16.79 5.12
N PHE A 66 27.31 17.33 5.57
CA PHE A 66 27.39 17.95 6.89
C PHE A 66 26.55 19.23 6.97
N GLU A 67 26.61 20.07 5.95
CA GLU A 67 25.79 21.30 5.88
C GLU A 67 24.29 20.97 5.87
N ARG A 68 23.89 20.01 5.05
CA ARG A 68 22.50 19.57 4.98
C ARG A 68 22.03 18.92 6.29
N THR A 69 22.84 18.05 6.91
CA THR A 69 22.52 17.44 8.22
C THR A 69 22.33 18.51 9.28
N LYS A 70 23.23 19.49 9.35
CA LYS A 70 23.13 20.62 10.28
C LYS A 70 21.85 21.42 10.05
N GLN A 71 21.56 21.80 8.82
CA GLN A 71 20.36 22.55 8.44
C GLN A 71 19.08 21.83 8.86
N GLU A 72 18.98 20.53 8.59
CA GLU A 72 17.81 19.74 8.93
C GLU A 72 17.63 19.58 10.44
N LEU A 73 18.70 19.30 11.18
CA LEU A 73 18.66 19.19 12.65
C LEU A 73 18.23 20.50 13.31
N GLU A 74 18.82 21.62 12.88
CA GLU A 74 18.46 22.96 13.38
C GLU A 74 16.98 23.28 13.06
N THR A 75 16.50 22.88 11.89
CA THR A 75 15.11 23.07 11.51
C THR A 75 14.16 22.22 12.37
N PHE A 76 14.47 20.96 12.62
CA PHE A 76 13.64 20.12 13.50
C PHE A 76 13.61 20.65 14.93
N GLU A 77 14.71 21.18 15.44
CA GLU A 77 14.77 21.79 16.77
C GLU A 77 13.92 23.07 16.84
N GLU A 78 14.11 23.98 15.89
CA GLU A 78 13.38 25.26 15.81
C GLU A 78 11.86 25.05 15.75
N LEU A 79 11.43 24.02 15.00
CA LEU A 79 10.02 23.69 14.83
C LEU A 79 9.44 22.84 15.96
N GLY A 80 10.29 22.31 16.86
CA GLY A 80 9.86 21.43 17.96
C GLY A 80 9.54 20.01 17.52
N PHE A 81 10.07 19.53 16.38
CA PHE A 81 9.81 18.20 15.84
C PHE A 81 10.76 17.10 16.33
N THR A 82 11.71 17.42 17.20
CA THR A 82 12.72 16.46 17.69
C THR A 82 12.10 15.17 18.23
N ASP A 83 11.12 15.27 19.12
CA ASP A 83 10.43 14.10 19.69
C ASP A 83 9.65 13.32 18.63
N TYR A 84 9.08 14.01 17.63
CA TYR A 84 8.37 13.36 16.52
C TYR A 84 9.31 12.54 15.63
N ILE A 85 10.49 13.07 15.31
CA ILE A 85 11.50 12.33 14.53
C ILE A 85 12.04 11.14 15.32
N LEU A 86 12.29 11.31 16.62
CA LEU A 86 12.72 10.21 17.50
C LEU A 86 11.63 9.13 17.66
N LEU A 87 10.35 9.50 17.69
CA LEU A 87 9.25 8.54 17.72
C LEU A 87 9.25 7.66 16.45
N ASN A 88 9.45 8.26 15.29
CA ASN A 88 9.56 7.52 14.04
C ASN A 88 10.79 6.61 14.02
N TRP A 89 11.96 7.15 14.42
CA TRP A 89 13.17 6.35 14.54
C TRP A 89 13.01 5.14 15.47
N ASP A 90 12.38 5.32 16.61
CA ASP A 90 12.20 4.26 17.59
C ASP A 90 11.39 3.07 17.03
N VAL A 91 10.33 3.36 16.29
CA VAL A 91 9.48 2.32 15.67
C VAL A 91 10.25 1.58 14.56
N LEU A 92 10.98 2.31 13.70
CA LEU A 92 11.77 1.69 12.64
C LEU A 92 12.97 0.92 13.19
N ASN A 93 13.62 1.45 14.23
CA ASN A 93 14.69 0.76 14.92
C ASN A 93 14.21 -0.56 15.57
N PHE A 94 12.99 -0.58 16.15
CA PHE A 94 12.36 -1.82 16.59
C PHE A 94 12.20 -2.81 15.43
N CYS A 95 11.79 -2.34 14.26
CA CYS A 95 11.67 -3.20 13.07
C CYS A 95 13.03 -3.82 12.70
N HIS A 96 14.10 -3.01 12.65
CA HIS A 96 15.45 -3.48 12.32
C HIS A 96 15.99 -4.48 13.35
N GLU A 97 15.79 -4.24 14.65
CA GLU A 97 16.23 -5.15 15.72
C GLU A 97 15.49 -6.50 15.73
N HIS A 98 14.34 -6.58 15.07
CA HIS A 98 13.50 -7.79 15.04
C HIS A 98 13.36 -8.38 13.63
N ASP A 99 14.24 -8.01 12.72
CA ASP A 99 14.25 -8.46 11.32
C ASP A 99 12.88 -8.30 10.64
N ILE A 100 12.19 -7.18 10.94
CA ILE A 100 10.93 -6.81 10.30
C ILE A 100 11.25 -5.95 9.06
N PRO A 101 10.95 -6.41 7.85
CA PRO A 101 11.24 -5.67 6.63
C PRO A 101 10.53 -4.32 6.58
N THR A 102 11.28 -3.28 6.23
CA THR A 102 10.81 -1.90 6.05
C THR A 102 11.08 -1.43 4.62
N GLY A 103 10.23 -0.55 4.11
CA GLY A 103 10.40 0.04 2.78
C GLY A 103 11.49 1.11 2.75
N ALA A 104 11.96 1.44 1.55
CA ALA A 104 13.00 2.46 1.34
C ALA A 104 12.57 3.89 1.71
N GLY A 105 11.31 4.10 1.97
CA GLY A 105 10.69 5.38 2.31
C GLY A 105 9.45 5.65 1.46
N ARG A 106 8.64 6.59 1.92
CA ARG A 106 7.37 6.94 1.28
C ARG A 106 7.10 8.43 1.37
N GLY A 107 6.36 8.96 0.40
CA GLY A 107 5.97 10.36 0.41
C GLY A 107 7.17 11.30 0.35
N SER A 108 7.11 12.40 1.10
CA SER A 108 8.17 13.41 1.15
C SER A 108 9.27 13.10 2.16
N ALA A 109 9.08 12.14 3.06
CA ALA A 109 10.04 11.78 4.10
C ALA A 109 11.41 11.33 3.53
N ALA A 110 11.41 10.65 2.37
CA ALA A 110 12.64 10.27 1.68
C ALA A 110 13.48 11.47 1.16
N GLY A 111 12.97 12.70 1.26
CA GLY A 111 13.73 13.93 0.99
C GLY A 111 14.57 14.41 2.17
N SER A 112 14.50 13.78 3.34
CA SER A 112 15.28 14.15 4.54
C SER A 112 16.54 13.31 4.67
N LEU A 113 17.69 13.99 4.74
CA LEU A 113 18.97 13.35 5.01
C LEU A 113 19.05 12.81 6.45
N VAL A 114 18.49 13.52 7.41
CA VAL A 114 18.47 13.05 8.81
C VAL A 114 17.68 11.75 8.91
N LEU A 115 16.50 11.62 8.28
CA LEU A 115 15.74 10.36 8.28
C LEU A 115 16.52 9.21 7.63
N PHE A 116 17.27 9.48 6.57
CA PHE A 116 18.17 8.51 5.95
C PHE A 116 19.30 8.09 6.90
N LEU A 117 19.92 9.06 7.60
CA LEU A 117 21.00 8.77 8.58
C LEU A 117 20.50 7.95 9.77
N LEU A 118 19.27 8.17 10.19
CA LEU A 118 18.62 7.42 11.26
C LEU A 118 18.11 6.04 10.82
N GLY A 119 18.14 5.70 9.53
CA GLY A 119 17.56 4.46 8.99
C GLY A 119 16.03 4.45 8.96
N VAL A 120 15.38 5.62 9.07
CA VAL A 120 13.93 5.75 8.87
C VAL A 120 13.57 5.65 7.40
N THR A 121 14.47 6.09 6.52
CA THR A 121 14.39 5.88 5.07
C THR A 121 15.72 5.31 4.57
N ASN A 122 15.70 4.63 3.40
CA ASN A 122 16.90 4.01 2.81
C ASN A 122 17.34 4.70 1.50
N ILE A 123 16.76 5.86 1.18
CA ILE A 123 17.14 6.66 0.02
C ILE A 123 18.03 7.81 0.44
N ASP A 124 19.23 7.89 -0.13
CA ASP A 124 20.11 9.05 0.02
C ASP A 124 19.54 10.22 -0.82
N PRO A 125 19.11 11.33 -0.16
CA PRO A 125 18.49 12.43 -0.90
C PRO A 125 19.46 13.28 -1.71
N ILE A 126 20.77 13.27 -1.39
CA ILE A 126 21.75 14.16 -2.00
C ILE A 126 22.02 13.83 -3.47
N PRO A 127 22.35 12.58 -3.87
CA PRO A 127 22.63 12.24 -5.28
C PRO A 127 21.40 12.40 -6.19
N HIS A 128 20.21 12.42 -5.60
CA HIS A 128 18.94 12.43 -6.36
C HIS A 128 18.23 13.79 -6.35
N ASP A 129 18.87 14.84 -5.84
CA ASP A 129 18.29 16.19 -5.73
C ASP A 129 16.91 16.21 -5.07
N LEU A 130 16.76 15.49 -3.95
CA LEU A 130 15.51 15.48 -3.18
C LEU A 130 15.55 16.60 -2.12
N PHE A 131 14.47 17.39 -2.07
CA PHE A 131 14.42 18.60 -1.25
C PHE A 131 13.81 18.36 0.12
N PHE A 132 14.53 18.80 1.16
CA PHE A 132 14.05 18.79 2.55
C PHE A 132 12.85 19.72 2.73
N GLU A 133 12.84 20.86 2.05
CA GLU A 133 11.76 21.85 2.12
C GLU A 133 10.43 21.29 1.61
N ARG A 134 10.47 20.26 0.77
CA ARG A 134 9.28 19.50 0.35
C ARG A 134 8.73 18.63 1.48
N PHE A 135 9.57 18.13 2.37
CA PHE A 135 9.19 17.37 3.56
C PHE A 135 8.83 18.30 4.70
N VAL A 136 9.76 19.15 5.12
CA VAL A 136 9.57 20.13 6.20
C VAL A 136 10.00 21.52 5.73
N SER A 137 9.13 22.50 5.93
CA SER A 137 9.42 23.89 5.66
C SER A 137 9.09 24.72 6.89
N LYS A 138 9.92 25.70 7.22
CA LYS A 138 9.73 26.60 8.39
C LYS A 138 8.39 27.33 8.33
N SER A 139 7.91 27.62 7.14
CA SER A 139 6.60 28.26 6.92
C SER A 139 5.41 27.37 7.30
N ARG A 140 5.60 26.05 7.45
CA ARG A 140 4.51 25.10 7.78
C ARG A 140 4.29 24.97 9.29
N ALA A 141 5.31 25.21 10.09
CA ALA A 141 5.19 25.02 11.52
C ALA A 141 4.63 26.29 12.17
N LYS A 142 3.38 26.21 12.52
CA LYS A 142 2.75 27.22 13.38
C LYS A 142 2.57 26.62 14.76
N LYS A 143 2.97 27.38 15.77
CA LYS A 143 2.65 27.11 17.16
C LYS A 143 1.40 27.92 17.54
N VAL A 144 0.54 27.32 18.31
CA VAL A 144 -0.63 27.96 18.93
C VAL A 144 -0.39 28.01 20.42
N THR A 145 -0.62 29.15 21.02
CA THR A 145 -0.46 29.34 22.47
C THR A 145 -1.84 29.40 23.11
N ASP A 146 -2.06 28.57 24.13
CA ASP A 146 -3.30 28.60 24.91
C ASP A 146 -3.37 29.82 25.84
N LYS A 147 -4.53 30.04 26.48
CA LYS A 147 -4.73 31.12 27.44
C LYS A 147 -3.79 31.07 28.66
N ARG A 148 -3.13 29.94 28.89
CA ARG A 148 -2.17 29.72 30.00
C ARG A 148 -0.70 29.92 29.57
N GLY A 149 -0.47 30.28 28.29
CA GLY A 149 0.87 30.46 27.73
C GLY A 149 1.58 29.18 27.33
N LYS A 150 0.90 28.03 27.30
CA LYS A 150 1.46 26.76 26.82
C LYS A 150 1.41 26.72 25.30
N GLU A 151 2.53 26.38 24.67
CA GLU A 151 2.67 26.24 23.22
C GLU A 151 2.29 24.82 22.75
N PHE A 152 1.54 24.75 21.67
CA PHE A 152 1.13 23.52 20.98
C PHE A 152 1.47 23.60 19.50
N LEU A 153 1.66 22.46 18.88
CA LEU A 153 1.83 22.35 17.42
C LEU A 153 0.45 22.26 16.73
N VAL A 154 0.34 22.83 15.55
CA VAL A 154 -0.82 22.63 14.70
C VAL A 154 -0.71 21.27 14.03
N GLY A 155 -1.53 20.30 14.42
CA GLY A 155 -1.43 18.90 14.00
C GLY A 155 -1.49 18.70 12.49
N SER A 156 -2.36 19.42 11.80
CA SER A 156 -2.47 19.40 10.32
C SER A 156 -1.23 19.93 9.58
N LEU A 157 -0.25 20.46 10.30
CA LEU A 157 1.02 20.95 9.78
C LEU A 157 2.22 20.06 10.13
N LEU A 158 2.03 19.01 10.92
CA LEU A 158 3.07 18.00 11.15
C LEU A 158 3.45 17.35 9.80
N PRO A 159 4.74 17.04 9.58
CA PRO A 159 5.15 16.31 8.40
C PRO A 159 4.68 14.86 8.48
N ASP A 160 4.19 14.33 7.36
CA ASP A 160 3.82 12.91 7.28
C ASP A 160 5.09 12.06 7.13
N VAL A 161 5.31 11.15 8.06
CA VAL A 161 6.31 10.09 7.96
C VAL A 161 5.58 8.75 7.90
N ASP A 162 5.23 8.36 6.68
CA ASP A 162 4.61 7.07 6.42
C ASP A 162 5.66 5.96 6.39
N SER A 163 5.42 4.84 7.05
CA SER A 163 6.31 3.70 7.07
C SER A 163 5.68 2.48 6.40
N ASP A 164 6.28 2.05 5.29
CA ASP A 164 5.95 0.77 4.66
C ASP A 164 6.64 -0.36 5.43
N ILE A 165 5.87 -1.34 5.86
CA ILE A 165 6.33 -2.49 6.65
C ILE A 165 5.81 -3.78 6.04
N SER A 166 6.50 -4.90 6.24
CA SER A 166 6.02 -6.22 5.84
C SER A 166 4.58 -6.45 6.32
N TYR A 167 3.71 -6.81 5.38
CA TYR A 167 2.28 -7.00 5.66
C TYR A 167 2.02 -8.01 6.78
N GLU A 168 2.72 -9.14 6.76
CA GLU A 168 2.56 -10.21 7.77
C GLU A 168 3.00 -9.79 9.16
N GLN A 169 4.04 -8.95 9.26
CA GLN A 169 4.64 -8.59 10.54
C GLN A 169 4.11 -7.27 11.11
N ARG A 170 3.28 -6.55 10.36
CA ARG A 170 2.70 -5.27 10.74
C ARG A 170 2.06 -5.29 12.14
N GLN A 171 1.34 -6.36 12.48
CA GLN A 171 0.67 -6.48 13.78
C GLN A 171 1.65 -6.51 14.97
N LYS A 172 2.88 -7.04 14.78
CA LYS A 172 3.93 -7.00 15.82
C LYS A 172 4.36 -5.57 16.13
N VAL A 173 4.47 -4.72 15.08
CA VAL A 173 4.84 -3.31 15.22
C VAL A 173 3.74 -2.52 15.92
N ILE A 174 2.48 -2.76 15.56
CA ILE A 174 1.32 -2.16 16.25
C ILE A 174 1.35 -2.50 17.74
N GLN A 175 1.53 -3.78 18.09
CA GLN A 175 1.61 -4.22 19.48
C GLN A 175 2.81 -3.64 20.23
N TYR A 176 3.92 -3.37 19.54
CA TYR A 176 5.06 -2.68 20.13
C TYR A 176 4.68 -1.25 20.51
N ILE A 177 4.06 -0.50 19.59
CA ILE A 177 3.62 0.88 19.83
C ILE A 177 2.60 0.92 20.99
N GLU A 178 1.61 0.04 20.98
CA GLU A 178 0.57 -0.04 22.02
C GLU A 178 1.16 -0.33 23.42
N ARG A 179 2.14 -1.24 23.50
CA ARG A 179 2.84 -1.55 24.76
C ARG A 179 3.71 -0.40 25.24
N LYS A 180 4.45 0.24 24.33
CA LYS A 180 5.37 1.33 24.67
C LYS A 180 4.62 2.59 25.12
N HIS A 181 3.45 2.83 24.56
CA HIS A 181 2.59 3.96 24.86
C HIS A 181 1.27 3.51 25.51
N GLU A 182 1.36 2.61 26.50
CA GLU A 182 0.20 2.04 27.17
C GLU A 182 -0.75 3.11 27.71
N GLY A 183 -2.05 2.99 27.39
CA GLY A 183 -3.09 3.94 27.75
C GLY A 183 -3.07 5.27 26.97
N LYS A 184 -2.17 5.41 26.00
CA LYS A 184 -2.01 6.63 25.20
C LYS A 184 -2.30 6.41 23.72
N THR A 185 -2.69 5.21 23.31
CA THR A 185 -2.90 4.83 21.91
C THR A 185 -4.31 4.34 21.65
N ALA A 186 -4.81 4.59 20.45
CA ALA A 186 -6.01 3.96 19.91
C ALA A 186 -5.92 3.87 18.38
N LYS A 187 -6.65 2.92 17.79
CA LYS A 187 -6.93 2.92 16.35
C LYS A 187 -7.86 4.07 16.01
N ILE A 188 -7.81 4.54 14.77
CA ILE A 188 -8.59 5.72 14.36
C ILE A 188 -9.91 5.28 13.71
N LEU A 189 -11.00 5.96 14.07
CA LEU A 189 -12.32 5.76 13.47
C LEU A 189 -12.32 6.23 12.02
N THR A 190 -13.08 5.54 11.19
CA THR A 190 -13.44 6.02 9.85
C THR A 190 -14.94 5.98 9.64
N PHE A 191 -15.48 6.96 8.93
CA PHE A 191 -16.86 6.96 8.46
C PHE A 191 -16.91 6.48 7.01
N ASN A 192 -17.55 5.35 6.79
CA ASN A 192 -17.90 4.93 5.44
C ASN A 192 -19.17 5.68 5.04
N THR A 193 -19.10 6.47 3.98
CA THR A 193 -20.23 7.25 3.48
C THR A 193 -20.90 6.58 2.30
N PHE A 194 -22.14 6.95 2.05
CA PHE A 194 -22.83 6.56 0.85
C PHE A 194 -22.23 7.24 -0.38
N SER A 195 -21.48 6.50 -1.18
CA SER A 195 -20.97 6.98 -2.47
C SER A 195 -22.08 7.04 -3.52
N SER A 196 -21.92 7.86 -4.55
CA SER A 196 -22.88 8.04 -5.66
C SER A 196 -23.37 6.70 -6.24
N LYS A 197 -22.43 5.80 -6.56
CA LYS A 197 -22.76 4.46 -7.08
C LYS A 197 -23.58 3.62 -6.08
N LEU A 198 -23.23 3.68 -4.81
CA LEU A 198 -23.92 2.96 -3.76
C LEU A 198 -25.33 3.53 -3.54
N CYS A 199 -25.46 4.87 -3.48
CA CYS A 199 -26.74 5.55 -3.32
C CYS A 199 -27.73 5.15 -4.40
N ILE A 200 -27.28 5.20 -5.65
CA ILE A 200 -28.17 4.90 -6.78
C ILE A 200 -28.55 3.43 -6.83
N ARG A 201 -27.61 2.54 -6.51
CA ARG A 201 -27.87 1.09 -6.45
C ARG A 201 -28.90 0.75 -5.38
N GLU A 202 -28.71 1.24 -4.16
CA GLU A 202 -29.65 0.97 -3.06
C GLU A 202 -31.02 1.63 -3.29
N ALA A 203 -31.04 2.89 -3.79
CA ALA A 203 -32.29 3.56 -4.12
C ALA A 203 -33.05 2.84 -5.24
N THR A 204 -32.37 2.34 -6.28
CA THR A 204 -32.97 1.60 -7.39
C THR A 204 -33.55 0.27 -6.90
N LYS A 205 -32.86 -0.45 -6.02
CA LYS A 205 -33.41 -1.67 -5.40
C LYS A 205 -34.66 -1.39 -4.59
N TYR A 206 -34.68 -0.32 -3.80
CA TYR A 206 -35.78 -0.04 -2.90
C TYR A 206 -36.98 0.62 -3.57
N PHE A 207 -36.78 1.61 -4.44
CA PHE A 207 -37.87 2.39 -5.02
C PHE A 207 -38.36 1.84 -6.36
N ASP A 208 -37.47 1.18 -7.12
CA ASP A 208 -37.78 0.64 -8.44
C ASP A 208 -37.88 -0.92 -8.41
N GLU A 209 -37.74 -1.52 -7.23
CA GLU A 209 -37.78 -2.97 -7.00
C GLU A 209 -36.83 -3.75 -7.93
N ALA A 210 -35.74 -3.14 -8.35
CA ALA A 210 -34.78 -3.77 -9.25
C ALA A 210 -33.98 -4.86 -8.51
N ASN A 211 -33.69 -5.93 -9.25
CA ASN A 211 -32.74 -6.94 -8.80
C ASN A 211 -31.30 -6.39 -8.81
N GLU A 212 -30.35 -7.17 -8.32
CA GLU A 212 -28.93 -6.76 -8.22
C GLU A 212 -28.36 -6.32 -9.57
N ASP A 213 -28.63 -7.09 -10.64
CA ASP A 213 -28.13 -6.80 -11.98
C ASP A 213 -28.70 -5.49 -12.54
N GLY A 214 -29.99 -5.26 -12.37
CA GLY A 214 -30.64 -4.01 -12.79
C GLY A 214 -30.08 -2.79 -12.04
N ALA A 215 -29.89 -2.91 -10.73
CA ALA A 215 -29.30 -1.85 -9.91
C ALA A 215 -27.83 -1.57 -10.29
N ASN A 216 -27.05 -2.61 -10.59
CA ASN A 216 -25.68 -2.48 -11.06
C ASN A 216 -25.61 -1.79 -12.43
N GLN A 217 -26.48 -2.14 -13.38
CA GLN A 217 -26.55 -1.49 -14.69
C GLN A 217 -26.77 0.03 -14.57
N VAL A 218 -27.64 0.48 -13.66
CA VAL A 218 -27.86 1.90 -13.40
C VAL A 218 -26.63 2.54 -12.78
N SER A 219 -26.07 1.91 -11.77
CA SER A 219 -24.83 2.38 -11.08
C SER A 219 -23.64 2.53 -12.05
N ASP A 220 -23.55 1.67 -13.07
CA ASP A 220 -22.48 1.71 -14.06
C ASP A 220 -22.63 2.82 -15.11
N MET A 221 -23.79 3.47 -15.18
CA MET A 221 -23.97 4.69 -15.97
C MET A 221 -23.27 5.90 -15.33
N ILE A 222 -22.90 5.85 -14.04
CA ILE A 222 -22.22 6.95 -13.37
C ILE A 222 -20.74 6.98 -13.82
N PRO A 223 -20.30 8.06 -14.50
CA PRO A 223 -18.96 8.13 -15.02
C PRO A 223 -17.92 8.26 -13.91
N LYS A 224 -16.69 7.92 -14.27
CA LYS A 224 -15.48 8.15 -13.44
C LYS A 224 -14.55 9.05 -14.23
N LEU A 225 -13.96 10.02 -13.54
CA LEU A 225 -12.86 10.84 -14.09
C LEU A 225 -11.61 10.57 -13.25
N HIS A 226 -10.57 10.10 -13.88
CA HIS A 226 -9.29 9.77 -13.21
C HIS A 226 -9.45 8.86 -12.00
N GLY A 227 -10.37 7.86 -12.09
CA GLY A 227 -10.64 6.93 -11.00
C GLY A 227 -11.68 7.40 -9.97
N THR A 228 -11.99 8.70 -9.93
CA THR A 228 -12.98 9.26 -9.01
C THR A 228 -14.38 9.19 -9.62
N VAL A 229 -15.33 8.66 -8.86
CA VAL A 229 -16.74 8.59 -9.26
C VAL A 229 -17.36 10.00 -9.16
N PHE A 230 -18.08 10.42 -10.18
CA PHE A 230 -18.77 11.70 -10.14
C PHE A 230 -19.89 11.72 -9.09
N PRO A 231 -20.12 12.88 -8.43
CA PRO A 231 -21.34 13.12 -7.69
C PRO A 231 -22.58 12.93 -8.57
N LEU A 232 -23.70 12.52 -8.00
CA LEU A 232 -24.92 12.17 -8.75
C LEU A 232 -25.42 13.33 -9.63
N GLU A 233 -25.37 14.57 -9.15
CA GLU A 233 -25.77 15.74 -9.95
C GLU A 233 -24.83 15.93 -11.15
N THR A 234 -23.52 15.91 -10.93
CA THR A 234 -22.52 16.00 -12.02
C THR A 234 -22.68 14.86 -13.01
N ALA A 235 -22.88 13.62 -12.51
CA ALA A 235 -23.11 12.46 -13.38
C ALA A 235 -24.35 12.64 -14.26
N ARG A 236 -25.40 13.26 -13.73
CA ARG A 236 -26.63 13.57 -14.49
C ARG A 236 -26.37 14.58 -15.60
N GLU A 237 -25.49 15.55 -15.38
CA GLU A 237 -25.15 16.54 -16.39
C GLU A 237 -24.26 15.96 -17.49
N GLU A 238 -23.27 15.18 -17.11
CA GLU A 238 -22.22 14.66 -18.00
C GLU A 238 -22.61 13.38 -18.77
N ASN A 239 -23.57 12.59 -18.28
CA ASN A 239 -23.97 11.34 -18.94
C ASN A 239 -25.43 11.36 -19.42
N GLY A 240 -25.63 11.42 -20.74
CA GLY A 240 -26.95 11.49 -21.36
C GLY A 240 -27.86 10.28 -21.05
N LYS A 241 -27.29 9.07 -20.92
CA LYS A 241 -28.04 7.85 -20.56
C LYS A 241 -28.52 7.94 -19.11
N PHE A 242 -27.64 8.36 -18.20
CA PHE A 242 -27.96 8.54 -16.80
C PHE A 242 -28.97 9.69 -16.60
N LYS A 243 -28.84 10.78 -17.36
CA LYS A 243 -29.80 11.90 -17.38
C LYS A 243 -31.21 11.43 -17.76
N THR A 244 -31.31 10.59 -18.80
CA THR A 244 -32.57 10.03 -19.26
C THR A 244 -33.19 9.11 -18.20
N TRP A 245 -32.37 8.25 -17.59
CA TRP A 245 -32.80 7.38 -16.52
C TRP A 245 -33.30 8.17 -15.31
N ALA A 246 -32.52 9.19 -14.84
CA ALA A 246 -32.86 10.02 -13.69
C ALA A 246 -34.18 10.79 -13.88
N LYS A 247 -34.49 11.23 -15.11
CA LYS A 247 -35.79 11.84 -15.44
C LYS A 247 -36.94 10.83 -15.34
N LYS A 248 -36.73 9.62 -15.80
CA LYS A 248 -37.76 8.56 -15.77
C LYS A 248 -38.01 8.07 -14.32
N HIS A 249 -36.97 8.05 -13.48
CA HIS A 249 -36.98 7.56 -12.12
C HIS A 249 -36.73 8.70 -11.11
N GLU A 250 -37.44 9.81 -11.28
CA GLU A 250 -37.20 11.06 -10.52
C GLU A 250 -37.27 10.87 -9.00
N LYS A 251 -38.23 10.06 -8.52
CA LYS A 251 -38.39 9.75 -7.09
C LYS A 251 -37.13 9.05 -6.56
N THR A 252 -36.65 8.03 -7.27
CA THR A 252 -35.46 7.24 -6.91
C THR A 252 -34.21 8.14 -6.90
N PHE A 253 -34.03 8.95 -7.94
CA PHE A 253 -32.90 9.87 -8.06
C PHE A 253 -32.87 10.93 -6.93
N LYS A 254 -34.04 11.57 -6.65
CA LYS A 254 -34.15 12.57 -5.57
C LYS A 254 -33.86 11.98 -4.19
N ASN A 255 -34.24 10.73 -3.93
CA ASN A 255 -33.92 10.07 -2.67
C ASN A 255 -32.46 9.62 -2.61
N ALA A 256 -31.86 9.18 -3.70
CA ALA A 256 -30.44 8.90 -3.76
C ALA A 256 -29.58 10.15 -3.43
N LEU A 257 -29.94 11.31 -3.96
CA LEU A 257 -29.29 12.60 -3.66
C LEU A 257 -29.32 12.95 -2.16
N LYS A 258 -30.43 12.63 -1.48
CA LYS A 258 -30.56 12.95 -0.04
C LYS A 258 -29.63 12.15 0.86
N ILE A 259 -29.22 10.97 0.41
CA ILE A 259 -28.35 10.08 1.19
C ILE A 259 -26.90 10.11 0.71
N GLU A 260 -26.62 10.73 -0.44
CA GLU A 260 -25.25 10.86 -0.94
C GLU A 260 -24.38 11.62 0.06
N GLY A 261 -23.21 11.04 0.41
CA GLY A 261 -22.29 11.61 1.37
C GLY A 261 -22.64 11.40 2.84
N LEU A 262 -23.86 10.93 3.18
CA LEU A 262 -24.21 10.64 4.56
C LEU A 262 -23.41 9.44 5.09
N PRO A 263 -23.08 9.42 6.40
CA PRO A 263 -22.46 8.25 7.03
C PRO A 263 -23.36 7.00 6.92
N LYS A 264 -22.77 5.91 6.46
CA LYS A 264 -23.42 4.60 6.36
C LYS A 264 -23.13 3.74 7.58
N ASN A 265 -21.86 3.61 7.89
CA ASN A 265 -21.36 2.85 9.04
C ASN A 265 -19.96 3.36 9.40
N THR A 266 -19.54 3.01 10.60
CA THR A 266 -18.17 3.23 11.05
C THR A 266 -17.27 2.05 10.69
N GLY A 267 -16.00 2.33 10.47
CA GLY A 267 -14.93 1.38 10.30
C GLY A 267 -13.72 1.76 11.14
N VAL A 268 -12.66 1.00 10.99
CA VAL A 268 -11.35 1.29 11.61
C VAL A 268 -10.38 1.65 10.50
N HIS A 269 -9.59 2.70 10.71
CA HIS A 269 -8.56 3.11 9.75
C HIS A 269 -7.56 1.96 9.53
N PRO A 270 -7.23 1.61 8.28
CA PRO A 270 -6.44 0.42 7.98
C PRO A 270 -4.99 0.51 8.45
N SER A 271 -4.42 1.72 8.59
CA SER A 271 -3.00 1.93 8.89
C SER A 271 -2.74 2.85 10.08
N GLY A 272 -3.63 3.81 10.34
CA GLY A 272 -3.41 4.87 11.31
C GLY A 272 -3.59 4.42 12.76
N ILE A 273 -2.63 4.81 13.61
CA ILE A 273 -2.69 4.72 15.06
C ILE A 273 -2.55 6.12 15.62
N ALA A 274 -3.46 6.50 16.50
CA ALA A 274 -3.35 7.75 17.25
C ALA A 274 -2.46 7.54 18.48
N ILE A 275 -1.52 8.47 18.72
CA ILE A 275 -0.63 8.46 19.88
C ILE A 275 -0.74 9.82 20.58
N CYS A 276 -1.15 9.80 21.85
CA CYS A 276 -1.33 10.99 22.68
C CYS A 276 -0.15 11.19 23.64
N CYS A 277 0.14 12.42 24.04
CA CYS A 277 1.13 12.73 25.08
C CYS A 277 0.68 12.27 26.47
N GLU A 278 -0.62 12.22 26.72
CA GLU A 278 -1.25 11.80 27.97
C GLU A 278 -2.24 10.64 27.77
N LYS A 279 -2.97 10.24 28.81
CA LYS A 279 -3.98 9.19 28.68
C LYS A 279 -5.05 9.60 27.68
N ILE A 280 -5.23 8.79 26.65
CA ILE A 280 -6.10 9.09 25.51
C ILE A 280 -7.56 9.25 25.89
N GLU A 281 -8.01 8.58 26.97
CA GLU A 281 -9.37 8.68 27.52
C GLU A 281 -9.75 10.09 27.99
N GLY A 282 -8.75 10.91 28.33
CA GLY A 282 -8.94 12.30 28.73
C GLY A 282 -9.03 13.28 27.55
N VAL A 283 -8.69 12.83 26.33
CA VAL A 283 -8.58 13.69 25.15
C VAL A 283 -9.70 13.42 24.14
N VAL A 284 -10.03 12.16 23.90
CA VAL A 284 -11.07 11.76 22.94
C VAL A 284 -11.99 10.69 23.50
N PRO A 285 -13.28 10.66 23.10
CA PRO A 285 -14.14 9.53 23.38
C PRO A 285 -13.58 8.27 22.75
N LEU A 286 -13.75 7.14 23.42
CA LEU A 286 -13.24 5.85 22.95
C LEU A 286 -14.39 4.84 22.83
N GLN A 287 -14.26 3.93 21.86
CA GLN A 287 -15.16 2.78 21.69
C GLN A 287 -14.36 1.50 21.47
N ARG A 288 -14.97 0.35 21.77
CA ARG A 288 -14.36 -0.96 21.46
C ARG A 288 -15.06 -1.62 20.28
N THR A 289 -14.27 -2.18 19.38
CA THR A 289 -14.79 -3.04 18.33
C THR A 289 -15.22 -4.40 18.88
N LYS A 290 -15.90 -5.20 18.06
CA LYS A 290 -16.24 -6.58 18.41
C LYS A 290 -15.01 -7.45 18.67
N ASP A 291 -13.89 -7.13 18.04
CA ASP A 291 -12.61 -7.83 18.18
C ASP A 291 -11.79 -7.34 19.38
N GLY A 292 -12.31 -6.35 20.13
CA GLY A 292 -11.69 -5.83 21.33
C GLY A 292 -10.77 -4.64 21.14
N ASP A 293 -10.54 -4.20 19.91
CA ASP A 293 -9.70 -3.04 19.59
C ASP A 293 -10.27 -1.75 20.18
N LEU A 294 -9.40 -0.91 20.73
CA LEU A 294 -9.74 0.43 21.18
C LEU A 294 -9.68 1.40 20.00
N VAL A 295 -10.76 2.15 19.76
CA VAL A 295 -10.91 3.04 18.60
C VAL A 295 -11.36 4.41 19.08
N THR A 296 -10.82 5.49 18.48
CA THR A 296 -11.25 6.86 18.77
C THR A 296 -12.71 7.08 18.39
N GLY A 297 -13.41 7.96 19.09
CA GLY A 297 -14.79 8.37 18.75
C GLY A 297 -14.83 9.43 17.64
N TYR A 298 -13.68 10.00 17.28
CA TYR A 298 -13.51 10.99 16.22
C TYR A 298 -12.78 10.36 15.03
N ASP A 299 -13.00 10.91 13.85
CA ASP A 299 -12.33 10.47 12.64
C ASP A 299 -10.90 11.05 12.49
N MET A 300 -10.26 10.72 11.39
CA MET A 300 -8.87 11.08 11.14
C MET A 300 -8.63 12.60 11.12
N SER A 301 -9.58 13.40 10.64
CA SER A 301 -9.42 14.87 10.55
C SER A 301 -9.38 15.52 11.92
N ASP A 302 -10.32 15.13 12.79
CA ASP A 302 -10.37 15.65 14.16
C ASP A 302 -9.22 15.12 15.01
N VAL A 303 -8.87 13.82 14.86
CA VAL A 303 -7.76 13.20 15.57
C VAL A 303 -6.42 13.88 15.25
N ALA A 304 -6.21 14.27 13.98
CA ALA A 304 -4.98 14.93 13.56
C ALA A 304 -4.78 16.33 14.22
N ASP A 305 -5.85 16.98 14.64
CA ASP A 305 -5.77 18.27 15.36
C ASP A 305 -5.50 18.11 16.86
N LEU A 306 -5.65 16.90 17.42
CA LEU A 306 -5.56 16.64 18.85
C LEU A 306 -4.30 15.85 19.25
N MET A 307 -3.78 14.98 18.37
CA MET A 307 -2.68 14.06 18.67
C MET A 307 -1.93 13.63 17.44
N VAL A 308 -0.82 12.93 17.65
CA VAL A 308 -0.02 12.40 16.55
C VAL A 308 -0.75 11.22 15.89
N LYS A 309 -0.91 11.29 14.58
CA LYS A 309 -1.29 10.15 13.74
C LYS A 309 -0.04 9.48 13.22
N PHE A 310 0.07 8.19 13.43
CA PHE A 310 1.19 7.37 12.98
C PHE A 310 0.68 6.32 11.97
N ASP A 311 1.17 6.36 10.73
CA ASP A 311 0.72 5.46 9.68
C ASP A 311 1.69 4.30 9.48
N ILE A 312 1.25 3.09 9.85
CA ILE A 312 1.96 1.83 9.64
C ILE A 312 1.30 1.10 8.47
N LEU A 313 1.93 1.18 7.32
CA LEU A 313 1.38 0.66 6.08
C LEU A 313 1.93 -0.75 5.79
N GLY A 314 1.05 -1.74 5.72
CA GLY A 314 1.43 -3.10 5.34
C GLY A 314 1.59 -3.21 3.83
N LEU A 315 2.83 -3.41 3.35
CA LEU A 315 3.13 -3.55 1.93
C LEU A 315 3.42 -5.01 1.57
N ARG A 316 2.51 -5.65 0.83
CA ARG A 316 2.63 -7.06 0.41
C ARG A 316 3.86 -7.33 -0.44
N THR A 317 4.16 -6.44 -1.39
CA THR A 317 5.32 -6.60 -2.27
C THR A 317 6.63 -6.61 -1.48
N LEU A 318 6.72 -5.83 -0.42
CA LEU A 318 7.87 -5.87 0.47
C LEU A 318 8.00 -7.24 1.15
N THR A 319 6.88 -7.82 1.59
CA THR A 319 6.85 -9.20 2.12
C THR A 319 7.30 -10.22 1.07
N ILE A 320 6.83 -10.10 -0.17
CA ILE A 320 7.22 -10.97 -1.29
C ILE A 320 8.73 -10.88 -1.55
N ALA A 321 9.25 -9.68 -1.69
CA ALA A 321 10.67 -9.45 -1.97
C ALA A 321 11.55 -10.03 -0.84
N HIS A 322 11.20 -9.75 0.41
CA HIS A 322 11.93 -10.25 1.56
C HIS A 322 11.89 -11.79 1.68
N LYS A 323 10.71 -12.40 1.55
CA LYS A 323 10.58 -13.87 1.53
C LYS A 323 11.39 -14.52 0.41
N THR A 324 11.48 -13.85 -0.73
CA THR A 324 12.33 -14.33 -1.84
C THR A 324 13.79 -14.27 -1.44
N CYS A 325 14.24 -13.15 -0.88
CA CYS A 325 15.61 -12.97 -0.41
C CYS A 325 15.98 -13.99 0.69
N GLU A 326 15.09 -14.23 1.66
CA GLU A 326 15.27 -15.27 2.69
C GLU A 326 15.47 -16.68 2.08
N LYS A 327 14.66 -17.04 1.06
CA LYS A 327 14.73 -18.35 0.41
C LYS A 327 16.05 -18.54 -0.34
N VAL A 328 16.64 -17.47 -0.88
CA VAL A 328 17.89 -17.55 -1.65
C VAL A 328 19.13 -17.16 -0.82
N GLY A 329 18.95 -16.67 0.40
CA GLY A 329 20.05 -16.34 1.32
C GLY A 329 20.79 -15.04 0.98
N ILE A 330 20.10 -14.02 0.45
CA ILE A 330 20.66 -12.69 0.17
C ILE A 330 19.91 -11.63 0.98
N ASP A 331 20.55 -10.47 1.19
CA ASP A 331 19.87 -9.30 1.72
C ASP A 331 19.26 -8.48 0.57
N ILE A 332 18.06 -7.92 0.77
CA ILE A 332 17.40 -7.05 -0.21
C ILE A 332 18.22 -5.77 -0.46
N GLU A 333 18.98 -5.32 0.53
CA GLU A 333 19.84 -4.15 0.41
C GLU A 333 21.11 -4.41 -0.41
N ASP A 334 21.48 -5.68 -0.62
CA ASP A 334 22.60 -6.05 -1.50
C ASP A 334 22.22 -6.00 -3.00
N ILE A 335 20.93 -5.82 -3.31
CA ILE A 335 20.47 -5.72 -4.70
C ILE A 335 20.67 -4.27 -5.17
N ASP A 336 21.63 -4.10 -6.09
CA ASP A 336 21.90 -2.81 -6.73
C ASP A 336 20.82 -2.49 -7.77
N SER A 337 19.94 -1.56 -7.44
CA SER A 337 18.87 -1.11 -8.32
C SER A 337 19.38 -0.32 -9.55
N SER A 338 20.65 0.02 -9.60
CA SER A 338 21.29 0.64 -10.78
C SER A 338 21.83 -0.35 -11.80
N ASP A 339 21.82 -1.67 -11.52
CA ASP A 339 22.29 -2.71 -12.42
C ASP A 339 21.53 -2.66 -13.76
N PRO A 340 22.22 -2.43 -14.90
CA PRO A 340 21.59 -2.35 -16.23
C PRO A 340 20.80 -3.59 -16.62
N ILE A 341 21.16 -4.77 -16.11
CA ILE A 341 20.46 -6.02 -16.42
C ILE A 341 18.97 -5.95 -16.04
N ILE A 342 18.64 -5.23 -14.97
CA ILE A 342 17.26 -5.05 -14.50
C ILE A 342 16.38 -4.44 -15.61
N TYR A 343 16.90 -3.41 -16.24
CA TYR A 343 16.18 -2.64 -17.27
C TYR A 343 16.15 -3.35 -18.62
N GLU A 344 17.16 -4.14 -18.93
CA GLU A 344 17.20 -4.99 -20.11
C GLU A 344 16.15 -6.10 -20.03
N VAL A 345 16.17 -6.90 -18.95
CA VAL A 345 15.25 -8.04 -18.78
C VAL A 345 13.80 -7.62 -18.58
N LEU A 346 13.58 -6.43 -18.01
CA LEU A 346 12.23 -5.87 -17.89
C LEU A 346 11.55 -5.72 -19.26
N GLN A 347 12.33 -5.50 -20.33
CA GLN A 347 11.79 -5.42 -21.68
C GLN A 347 11.38 -6.79 -22.24
N ASP A 348 11.96 -7.88 -21.73
CA ASP A 348 11.66 -9.23 -22.21
C ASP A 348 10.45 -9.87 -21.51
N PHE A 349 10.11 -9.42 -20.29
CA PHE A 349 8.94 -9.94 -19.58
C PHE A 349 7.65 -9.75 -20.38
N ARG A 350 6.86 -10.80 -20.48
CA ARG A 350 5.54 -10.79 -21.15
C ARG A 350 4.42 -10.41 -20.17
N HIS A 351 4.58 -10.79 -18.91
CA HIS A 351 3.59 -10.60 -17.87
C HIS A 351 4.20 -9.89 -16.64
N PRO A 352 3.46 -9.02 -15.98
CA PRO A 352 3.99 -8.21 -14.87
C PRO A 352 3.72 -8.79 -13.47
N VAL A 353 3.38 -10.07 -13.32
CA VAL A 353 2.97 -10.63 -12.03
C VAL A 353 4.05 -10.45 -10.98
N GLY A 354 3.68 -9.93 -9.83
CA GLY A 354 4.57 -9.69 -8.69
C GLY A 354 5.46 -8.46 -8.79
N LEU A 355 5.53 -7.77 -9.95
CA LEU A 355 6.34 -6.57 -10.11
C LEU A 355 5.70 -5.38 -9.39
N PHE A 356 6.46 -4.69 -8.57
CA PHE A 356 5.94 -3.57 -7.80
C PHE A 356 5.62 -2.36 -8.68
N GLN A 357 4.48 -1.71 -8.43
CA GLN A 357 3.98 -0.51 -9.12
C GLN A 357 3.75 -0.64 -10.64
N ILE A 358 4.34 -1.64 -11.29
CA ILE A 358 4.20 -1.89 -12.72
C ILE A 358 3.40 -3.15 -13.03
N SER A 359 2.76 -3.78 -12.03
CA SER A 359 1.95 -4.98 -12.24
C SER A 359 0.58 -4.71 -12.88
N ALA A 360 0.02 -3.50 -12.75
CA ALA A 360 -1.22 -3.14 -13.42
C ALA A 360 -1.00 -3.05 -14.94
N GLU A 361 -1.98 -3.52 -15.74
CA GLU A 361 -1.88 -3.57 -17.21
C GLU A 361 -1.49 -2.21 -17.82
N THR A 362 -2.11 -1.12 -17.38
CA THR A 362 -1.78 0.24 -17.88
C THR A 362 -0.34 0.61 -17.54
N ASN A 363 0.12 0.33 -16.30
CA ASN A 363 1.46 0.68 -15.86
C ASN A 363 2.52 -0.15 -16.61
N PHE A 364 2.25 -1.43 -16.80
CA PHE A 364 3.15 -2.30 -17.56
C PHE A 364 3.23 -1.89 -19.03
N ARG A 365 2.10 -1.53 -19.64
CA ARG A 365 2.08 -0.99 -21.00
C ARG A 365 2.94 0.27 -21.12
N VAL A 366 2.77 1.26 -20.22
CA VAL A 366 3.59 2.49 -20.19
C VAL A 366 5.07 2.15 -20.03
N CYS A 367 5.39 1.20 -19.15
CA CYS A 367 6.76 0.72 -18.96
C CYS A 367 7.36 0.13 -20.26
N LYS A 368 6.59 -0.71 -20.97
CA LYS A 368 6.99 -1.28 -22.27
C LYS A 368 7.15 -0.23 -23.37
N GLU A 369 6.31 0.79 -23.36
CA GLU A 369 6.38 1.88 -24.33
C GLU A 369 7.57 2.81 -24.09
N ILE A 370 7.85 3.17 -22.83
CA ILE A 370 8.95 4.06 -22.46
C ILE A 370 10.30 3.34 -22.53
N ARG A 371 10.35 2.04 -22.16
CA ARG A 371 11.58 1.24 -22.10
C ARG A 371 12.64 1.89 -21.21
N PRO A 372 12.42 1.99 -19.90
CA PRO A 372 13.37 2.63 -18.99
C PRO A 372 14.74 1.95 -19.06
N LYS A 373 15.81 2.75 -18.94
CA LYS A 373 17.21 2.30 -19.00
C LYS A 373 17.91 2.35 -17.64
N ASP A 374 17.34 3.06 -16.71
CA ASP A 374 17.88 3.25 -15.37
C ASP A 374 16.74 3.53 -14.38
N ILE A 375 17.09 3.66 -13.10
CA ILE A 375 16.14 3.90 -12.02
C ILE A 375 15.42 5.24 -12.16
N ASN A 376 16.05 6.26 -12.73
CA ASN A 376 15.40 7.56 -12.92
C ASN A 376 14.27 7.44 -13.95
N GLU A 377 14.54 6.80 -15.09
CA GLU A 377 13.50 6.57 -16.10
C GLU A 377 12.42 5.60 -15.60
N LEU A 378 12.75 4.63 -14.73
CA LEU A 378 11.74 3.79 -14.06
C LEU A 378 10.90 4.61 -13.09
N SER A 379 11.49 5.56 -12.35
CA SER A 379 10.77 6.52 -11.54
C SER A 379 9.81 7.39 -12.38
N ASP A 380 10.27 7.83 -13.57
CA ASP A 380 9.43 8.56 -14.52
C ASP A 380 8.23 7.71 -15.00
N VAL A 381 8.43 6.41 -15.24
CA VAL A 381 7.33 5.48 -15.56
C VAL A 381 6.31 5.43 -14.43
N VAL A 382 6.75 5.32 -13.17
CA VAL A 382 5.84 5.32 -12.00
C VAL A 382 5.06 6.65 -11.91
N ALA A 383 5.68 7.78 -12.24
CA ALA A 383 5.04 9.08 -12.24
C ALA A 383 4.04 9.24 -13.40
N LEU A 384 4.37 8.75 -14.61
CA LEU A 384 3.57 8.86 -15.83
C LEU A 384 2.39 7.89 -15.89
N ALA A 385 2.52 6.70 -15.30
CA ALA A 385 1.50 5.65 -15.38
C ALA A 385 0.25 5.93 -14.51
N ARG A 386 -0.11 7.19 -14.30
CA ARG A 386 -1.29 7.63 -13.56
C ARG A 386 -2.26 8.33 -14.50
N PRO A 387 -3.58 8.19 -14.28
CA PRO A 387 -4.60 8.67 -15.22
C PRO A 387 -4.38 10.11 -15.73
N ALA A 388 -4.04 11.05 -14.84
CA ALA A 388 -3.83 12.45 -15.21
C ALA A 388 -2.52 12.72 -15.97
N ALA A 389 -1.52 11.83 -15.85
CA ALA A 389 -0.20 12.00 -16.47
C ALA A 389 -0.05 11.20 -17.77
N LEU A 390 -0.92 10.22 -18.05
CA LEU A 390 -0.85 9.39 -19.27
C LEU A 390 -0.80 10.17 -20.58
N GLN A 391 -1.41 11.36 -20.63
CA GLN A 391 -1.39 12.23 -21.80
C GLN A 391 0.03 12.68 -22.21
N PHE A 392 1.01 12.60 -21.32
CA PHE A 392 2.38 13.02 -21.56
C PHE A 392 3.31 11.87 -22.02
N VAL A 393 2.82 10.63 -22.06
CA VAL A 393 3.63 9.47 -22.43
C VAL A 393 4.22 9.61 -23.84
N ASP A 394 3.41 10.05 -24.80
CA ASP A 394 3.89 10.22 -26.19
C ASP A 394 4.89 11.37 -26.31
N THR A 395 4.70 12.48 -25.60
CA THR A 395 5.67 13.58 -25.53
C THR A 395 7.00 13.08 -24.95
N TYR A 396 6.95 12.34 -23.84
CA TYR A 396 8.13 11.76 -23.20
C TYR A 396 8.89 10.84 -24.15
N LYS A 397 8.20 9.95 -24.86
CA LYS A 397 8.81 9.03 -25.85
C LYS A 397 9.45 9.78 -26.99
N THR A 398 8.79 10.78 -27.53
CA THR A 398 9.31 11.60 -28.62
C THR A 398 10.59 12.30 -28.20
N GLN A 399 10.59 12.96 -27.08
CA GLN A 399 11.74 13.64 -26.52
C GLN A 399 12.88 12.68 -26.11
N LYS A 400 12.55 11.49 -25.66
CA LYS A 400 13.54 10.45 -25.38
C LYS A 400 14.25 9.98 -26.65
N SER A 401 13.53 9.84 -27.76
CA SER A 401 14.06 9.37 -29.06
C SER A 401 14.80 10.44 -29.82
N ALA A 402 14.33 11.69 -29.76
CA ALA A 402 14.88 12.85 -30.44
C ALA A 402 14.88 14.06 -29.47
N PRO A 403 15.87 14.14 -28.54
CA PRO A 403 15.94 15.21 -27.58
C PRO A 403 16.10 16.58 -28.27
N ALA A 404 15.23 17.51 -27.89
CA ALA A 404 15.34 18.89 -28.33
C ALA A 404 15.14 19.81 -27.12
N PRO A 405 15.95 20.87 -26.92
CA PRO A 405 15.75 21.83 -25.85
C PRO A 405 14.43 22.59 -26.06
N LEU A 406 13.89 23.16 -25.00
CA LEU A 406 12.75 24.07 -25.08
C LEU A 406 13.16 25.43 -25.67
N ASP A 407 14.44 25.76 -25.52
CA ASP A 407 15.06 26.99 -26.03
C ASP A 407 14.46 28.28 -25.45
N LEU A 408 13.93 28.16 -24.23
CA LEU A 408 13.34 29.30 -23.50
C LEU A 408 14.34 29.92 -22.52
N HIS A 409 15.07 29.09 -21.77
CA HIS A 409 16.05 29.52 -20.79
C HIS A 409 17.01 28.36 -20.43
N PRO A 410 18.35 28.58 -20.36
CA PRO A 410 19.32 27.49 -20.12
C PRO A 410 19.05 26.67 -18.84
N GLU A 411 18.70 27.34 -17.74
CA GLU A 411 18.38 26.66 -16.48
C GLU A 411 17.11 25.83 -16.62
N LEU A 412 16.11 26.30 -17.37
CA LEU A 412 14.87 25.58 -17.64
C LEU A 412 15.13 24.31 -18.43
N ASP A 413 15.94 24.43 -19.49
CA ASP A 413 16.37 23.27 -20.30
C ASP A 413 17.12 22.25 -19.46
N GLN A 414 18.02 22.70 -18.58
CA GLN A 414 18.74 21.83 -17.66
C GLN A 414 17.80 21.09 -16.69
N ILE A 415 16.84 21.80 -16.09
CA ILE A 415 15.89 21.21 -15.13
C ILE A 415 14.96 20.21 -15.80
N LEU A 416 14.58 20.41 -17.05
CA LEU A 416 13.59 19.58 -17.72
C LEU A 416 14.19 18.48 -18.63
N SER A 417 15.45 18.60 -19.00
CA SER A 417 16.12 17.64 -19.93
C SER A 417 16.07 16.19 -19.44
N TRP A 418 16.28 15.95 -18.16
CA TRP A 418 16.31 14.60 -17.62
C TRP A 418 14.93 13.93 -17.60
N SER A 419 13.84 14.69 -17.47
CA SER A 419 12.45 14.21 -17.59
C SER A 419 11.87 14.38 -19.01
N LYS A 420 12.73 14.51 -20.02
CA LYS A 420 12.37 14.61 -21.46
C LYS A 420 11.40 15.77 -21.72
N ASN A 421 11.71 16.92 -21.14
CA ASN A 421 10.93 18.17 -21.24
C ASN A 421 9.48 18.08 -20.74
N VAL A 422 9.17 17.09 -19.93
CA VAL A 422 7.87 16.97 -19.24
C VAL A 422 8.05 17.35 -17.78
N ILE A 423 7.22 18.24 -17.28
CA ILE A 423 7.18 18.53 -15.84
C ILE A 423 6.44 17.41 -15.13
N LEU A 424 7.16 16.41 -14.65
CA LEU A 424 6.60 15.25 -13.97
C LEU A 424 6.48 15.44 -12.46
N TYR A 425 7.41 16.22 -11.89
CA TYR A 425 7.60 16.28 -10.44
C TYR A 425 7.37 17.65 -9.87
N GLN A 426 6.85 17.67 -8.64
CA GLN A 426 6.64 18.88 -7.86
C GLN A 426 7.96 19.58 -7.58
N GLU A 427 9.02 18.84 -7.41
CA GLU A 427 10.39 19.32 -7.20
C GLU A 427 10.91 20.12 -8.38
N GLN A 428 10.55 19.76 -9.62
CA GLN A 428 10.91 20.55 -10.81
C GLN A 428 10.26 21.95 -10.79
N LEU A 429 9.01 22.05 -10.36
CA LEU A 429 8.34 23.35 -10.19
C LEU A 429 9.06 24.19 -9.16
N MET A 430 9.53 23.58 -8.06
CA MET A 430 10.31 24.26 -7.04
C MET A 430 11.71 24.67 -7.54
N GLN A 431 12.36 23.81 -8.33
CA GLN A 431 13.66 24.14 -8.95
C GLN A 431 13.54 25.32 -9.92
N ILE A 432 12.49 25.36 -10.72
CA ILE A 432 12.25 26.48 -11.65
C ILE A 432 12.03 27.77 -10.87
N ALA A 433 11.18 27.78 -9.84
CA ALA A 433 10.98 28.94 -8.98
C ALA A 433 12.29 29.43 -8.35
N ASN A 434 13.13 28.51 -7.90
CA ASN A 434 14.39 28.85 -7.22
C ASN A 434 15.48 29.28 -8.20
N ARG A 435 15.79 28.47 -9.22
CA ARG A 435 16.97 28.70 -10.07
C ARG A 435 16.70 29.72 -11.17
N VAL A 436 15.50 29.74 -11.74
CA VAL A 436 15.14 30.69 -12.81
C VAL A 436 14.67 32.02 -12.23
N PHE A 437 13.74 32.00 -11.27
CA PHE A 437 13.15 33.22 -10.70
C PHE A 437 13.84 33.72 -9.44
N GLY A 438 14.73 32.93 -8.80
CA GLY A 438 15.47 33.33 -7.62
C GLY A 438 14.67 33.33 -6.31
N LEU A 439 13.50 32.67 -6.28
CA LEU A 439 12.75 32.46 -5.05
C LEU A 439 13.48 31.48 -4.13
N SER A 440 13.32 31.63 -2.82
CA SER A 440 13.78 30.60 -1.89
C SER A 440 13.00 29.30 -2.07
N LEU A 441 13.57 28.16 -1.69
CA LEU A 441 12.87 26.88 -1.73
C LEU A 441 11.63 26.87 -0.83
N GLU A 442 11.63 27.64 0.25
CA GLU A 442 10.44 27.82 1.10
C GLU A 442 9.31 28.57 0.37
N GLU A 443 9.63 29.67 -0.32
CA GLU A 443 8.66 30.41 -1.15
C GLU A 443 8.12 29.49 -2.27
N ALA A 444 8.99 28.70 -2.90
CA ALA A 444 8.61 27.74 -3.94
C ALA A 444 7.63 26.65 -3.41
N GLU A 445 7.87 26.13 -2.20
CA GLU A 445 6.94 25.15 -1.58
C GLU A 445 5.60 25.81 -1.21
N ILE A 446 5.59 27.04 -0.70
CA ILE A 446 4.35 27.77 -0.42
C ILE A 446 3.54 27.96 -1.70
N LEU A 447 4.18 28.45 -2.77
CA LEU A 447 3.57 28.66 -4.08
C LEU A 447 2.95 27.38 -4.62
N ARG A 448 3.73 26.28 -4.65
CA ARG A 448 3.26 24.97 -5.08
C ARG A 448 2.02 24.52 -4.32
N ARG A 449 1.98 24.71 -3.00
CA ARG A 449 0.83 24.34 -2.15
C ARG A 449 -0.40 25.18 -2.41
N ILE A 450 -0.23 26.50 -2.61
CA ILE A 450 -1.34 27.42 -2.88
C ILE A 450 -2.03 27.01 -4.18
N VAL A 451 -1.25 26.76 -5.23
CA VAL A 451 -1.78 26.32 -6.52
C VAL A 451 -2.37 24.91 -6.41
N GLY A 452 -1.66 23.96 -5.77
CA GLY A 452 -2.13 22.59 -5.60
C GLY A 452 -3.42 22.45 -4.78
N LYS A 453 -3.62 23.31 -3.76
CA LYS A 453 -4.86 23.37 -2.95
C LYS A 453 -5.91 24.29 -3.53
N LYS A 454 -5.66 24.90 -4.68
CA LYS A 454 -6.57 25.84 -5.38
C LYS A 454 -7.05 26.99 -4.49
N LYS A 455 -6.13 27.59 -3.76
CA LYS A 455 -6.44 28.77 -2.92
C LYS A 455 -6.61 30.01 -3.79
N VAL A 456 -7.77 30.14 -4.40
CA VAL A 456 -8.10 31.17 -5.42
C VAL A 456 -7.77 32.57 -4.94
N ASP A 457 -8.00 32.85 -3.66
CA ASP A 457 -7.77 34.20 -3.08
C ASP A 457 -6.28 34.57 -2.97
N GLU A 458 -5.38 33.55 -2.84
CA GLU A 458 -3.94 33.77 -2.71
C GLU A 458 -3.21 33.75 -4.08
N MET A 459 -3.79 33.10 -5.08
CA MET A 459 -3.15 32.91 -6.40
C MET A 459 -2.75 34.20 -7.11
N PRO A 460 -3.56 35.29 -7.15
CA PRO A 460 -3.15 36.53 -7.82
C PRO A 460 -1.88 37.14 -7.25
N LYS A 461 -1.77 37.21 -5.92
CA LYS A 461 -0.57 37.69 -5.22
C LYS A 461 0.69 36.95 -5.62
N TRP A 462 0.60 35.64 -5.77
CA TRP A 462 1.76 34.82 -6.14
C TRP A 462 2.07 34.91 -7.63
N LYS A 463 1.06 35.13 -8.46
CA LYS A 463 1.28 35.47 -9.88
C LYS A 463 2.11 36.72 -9.99
N ASP A 464 1.69 37.80 -9.34
CA ASP A 464 2.40 39.10 -9.34
C ASP A 464 3.86 38.92 -8.79
N ARG A 465 4.05 38.10 -7.76
CA ARG A 465 5.38 37.84 -7.20
C ARG A 465 6.31 37.15 -8.21
N ILE A 466 5.79 36.19 -9.01
CA ILE A 466 6.58 35.50 -10.06
C ILE A 466 6.95 36.48 -11.18
N TYR A 467 6.00 37.27 -11.65
CA TYR A 467 6.27 38.23 -12.72
C TYR A 467 7.27 39.31 -12.26
N SER A 468 7.13 39.85 -11.04
CA SER A 468 8.11 40.78 -10.46
C SER A 468 9.48 40.13 -10.34
N ALA A 469 9.56 38.90 -9.92
CA ALA A 469 10.86 38.16 -9.82
C ALA A 469 11.48 37.95 -11.21
N GLY A 470 10.65 37.70 -12.25
CA GLY A 470 11.10 37.61 -13.62
C GLY A 470 11.68 38.94 -14.14
N GLU A 471 10.99 40.06 -13.90
CA GLU A 471 11.47 41.40 -14.25
C GLU A 471 12.79 41.73 -13.53
N GLU A 472 12.90 41.46 -12.22
CA GLU A 472 14.14 41.63 -11.43
C GLU A 472 15.34 40.86 -11.99
N LYS A 473 15.09 39.69 -12.58
CA LYS A 473 16.08 38.83 -13.22
C LYS A 473 16.33 39.16 -14.70
N GLY A 474 15.54 40.08 -15.29
CA GLY A 474 15.61 40.44 -16.72
C GLY A 474 15.14 39.32 -17.63
N LEU A 475 14.23 38.45 -17.18
CA LEU A 475 13.63 37.39 -17.98
C LEU A 475 12.60 37.93 -18.96
N ASP A 476 12.46 37.26 -20.11
CA ASP A 476 11.34 37.50 -21.02
C ASP A 476 10.01 37.12 -20.34
N GLU A 477 8.97 37.93 -20.57
CA GLU A 477 7.64 37.72 -19.99
C GLU A 477 7.06 36.34 -20.37
N GLY A 478 7.39 35.84 -21.57
CA GLY A 478 7.00 34.50 -22.02
C GLY A 478 7.52 33.37 -21.13
N ILE A 479 8.65 33.58 -20.42
CA ILE A 479 9.16 32.59 -19.43
C ILE A 479 8.28 32.60 -18.19
N SER A 480 7.81 33.76 -17.74
CA SER A 480 6.89 33.89 -16.61
C SER A 480 5.52 33.28 -16.94
N ASP A 481 5.01 33.51 -18.14
CA ASP A 481 3.77 32.92 -18.65
C ASP A 481 3.92 31.38 -18.69
N PHE A 482 4.98 30.85 -19.31
CA PHE A 482 5.25 29.43 -19.39
C PHE A 482 5.27 28.78 -18.00
N TYR A 483 5.99 29.40 -17.04
CA TYR A 483 6.09 28.83 -15.70
C TYR A 483 4.75 28.85 -14.98
N TRP A 484 4.00 29.98 -15.03
CA TRP A 484 2.71 30.10 -14.36
C TRP A 484 1.68 29.11 -14.91
N ASP A 485 1.58 28.99 -16.23
CA ASP A 485 0.67 28.05 -16.88
C ASP A 485 1.06 26.58 -16.58
N SER A 486 2.35 26.29 -16.60
CA SER A 486 2.88 24.99 -16.23
C SER A 486 2.59 24.63 -14.78
N LEU A 487 2.71 25.59 -13.86
CA LEU A 487 2.42 25.41 -12.44
C LEU A 487 0.94 25.05 -12.21
N ILE A 488 0.02 25.75 -12.88
CA ILE A 488 -1.42 25.48 -12.81
C ILE A 488 -1.72 24.09 -13.39
N ALA A 489 -1.22 23.80 -14.59
CA ALA A 489 -1.45 22.51 -15.25
C ALA A 489 -0.88 21.35 -14.41
N ALA A 490 0.37 21.47 -13.96
CA ALA A 490 1.07 20.46 -13.21
C ALA A 490 0.46 20.21 -11.81
N SER A 491 -0.30 21.15 -11.25
CA SER A 491 -0.99 20.96 -9.97
C SER A 491 -1.94 19.76 -9.95
N HIS A 492 -2.41 19.34 -11.11
CA HIS A 492 -3.35 18.22 -11.27
C HIS A 492 -2.66 16.86 -11.43
N TYR A 493 -1.41 16.83 -11.90
CA TYR A 493 -0.75 15.57 -12.25
C TYR A 493 0.67 15.42 -11.71
N SER A 494 1.37 16.49 -11.33
CA SER A 494 2.75 16.40 -10.84
C SER A 494 2.84 15.50 -9.61
N PHE A 495 3.95 14.77 -9.51
CA PHE A 495 4.17 13.77 -8.49
C PHE A 495 5.30 14.18 -7.54
N ASN A 496 5.36 13.58 -6.37
CA ASN A 496 6.48 13.74 -5.47
C ASN A 496 7.65 12.85 -5.94
N LYS A 497 8.81 13.44 -6.23
CA LYS A 497 9.97 12.74 -6.76
C LYS A 497 10.52 11.72 -5.76
N SER A 498 10.61 12.10 -4.49
CA SER A 498 11.14 11.21 -3.45
C SER A 498 10.29 9.96 -3.27
N HIS A 499 8.95 10.09 -3.35
CA HIS A 499 8.05 8.93 -3.35
C HIS A 499 8.23 8.05 -4.57
N SER A 500 8.25 8.66 -5.77
CA SER A 500 8.40 7.91 -7.04
C SER A 500 9.71 7.14 -7.08
N PHE A 501 10.79 7.78 -6.62
CA PHE A 501 12.13 7.20 -6.63
C PHE A 501 12.24 6.01 -5.64
N ALA A 502 11.77 6.17 -4.41
CA ALA A 502 11.74 5.09 -3.42
C ALA A 502 10.94 3.88 -3.92
N TYR A 503 9.86 4.13 -4.64
CA TYR A 503 9.04 3.07 -5.22
C TYR A 503 9.66 2.44 -6.47
N ALA A 504 10.40 3.21 -7.26
CA ALA A 504 11.17 2.68 -8.40
C ALA A 504 12.31 1.76 -7.92
N ASP A 505 12.94 2.06 -6.78
CA ASP A 505 13.95 1.19 -6.17
C ASP A 505 13.39 -0.20 -5.85
N LEU A 506 12.28 -0.27 -5.14
CA LEU A 506 11.63 -1.56 -4.85
C LEU A 506 11.11 -2.24 -6.13
N ALA A 507 10.63 -1.47 -7.12
CA ALA A 507 10.23 -2.02 -8.42
C ALA A 507 11.41 -2.69 -9.12
N ALA A 508 12.56 -2.04 -9.17
CA ALA A 508 13.80 -2.57 -9.75
C ALA A 508 14.26 -3.85 -9.02
N LYS A 509 14.22 -3.85 -7.69
CA LYS A 509 14.54 -5.03 -6.86
C LYS A 509 13.59 -6.20 -7.15
N THR A 510 12.29 -5.96 -7.37
CA THR A 510 11.35 -7.03 -7.77
C THR A 510 11.64 -7.57 -9.17
N VAL A 511 12.08 -6.75 -10.12
CA VAL A 511 12.52 -7.19 -11.45
C VAL A 511 13.76 -8.09 -11.35
N TYR A 512 14.74 -7.66 -10.56
CA TYR A 512 15.95 -8.46 -10.30
C TYR A 512 15.62 -9.83 -9.73
N LEU A 513 14.82 -9.87 -8.67
CA LEU A 513 14.43 -11.11 -7.98
C LEU A 513 13.67 -12.05 -8.92
N LYS A 514 12.73 -11.53 -9.69
CA LYS A 514 11.96 -12.30 -10.67
C LYS A 514 12.84 -12.87 -11.78
N HIS A 515 13.85 -12.13 -12.22
CA HIS A 515 14.79 -12.59 -13.25
C HIS A 515 15.78 -13.63 -12.74
N LYS A 516 16.45 -13.33 -11.61
CA LYS A 516 17.53 -14.17 -11.07
C LYS A 516 17.02 -15.39 -10.32
N HIS A 517 15.87 -15.26 -9.64
CA HIS A 517 15.32 -16.26 -8.72
C HIS A 517 13.82 -16.48 -8.98
N PRO A 518 13.41 -16.80 -10.23
CA PRO A 518 12.00 -16.86 -10.59
C PRO A 518 11.20 -17.87 -9.77
N GLN A 519 11.81 -19.01 -9.42
CA GLN A 519 11.16 -20.07 -8.67
C GLN A 519 10.79 -19.61 -7.25
N GLU A 520 11.73 -19.03 -6.52
CA GLU A 520 11.54 -18.52 -5.17
C GLU A 520 10.64 -17.28 -5.16
N PHE A 521 10.77 -16.46 -6.21
CA PHE A 521 9.94 -15.27 -6.38
C PHE A 521 8.46 -15.63 -6.58
N PHE A 522 8.14 -16.50 -7.53
CA PHE A 522 6.76 -16.92 -7.74
C PHE A 522 6.19 -17.71 -6.56
N LEU A 523 7.02 -18.49 -5.87
CA LEU A 523 6.61 -19.15 -4.64
C LEU A 523 6.21 -18.13 -3.58
N SER A 524 7.00 -17.07 -3.39
CA SER A 524 6.71 -15.99 -2.44
C SER A 524 5.46 -15.18 -2.84
N VAL A 525 5.23 -14.95 -4.14
CA VAL A 525 4.00 -14.33 -4.65
C VAL A 525 2.78 -15.17 -4.27
N LEU A 526 2.86 -16.48 -4.49
CA LEU A 526 1.77 -17.42 -4.18
C LEU A 526 1.50 -17.55 -2.68
N GLU A 527 2.54 -17.56 -1.86
CA GLU A 527 2.41 -17.56 -0.39
C GLU A 527 1.70 -16.30 0.12
N CYS A 528 1.95 -15.15 -0.51
CA CYS A 528 1.31 -13.88 -0.16
C CYS A 528 -0.04 -13.66 -0.85
N ALA A 529 -0.49 -14.56 -1.72
CA ALA A 529 -1.76 -14.41 -2.43
C ALA A 529 -2.98 -14.41 -1.50
N GLU A 530 -2.90 -15.05 -0.33
CA GLU A 530 -3.98 -15.04 0.66
C GLU A 530 -4.32 -13.63 1.18
N PHE A 531 -3.36 -12.69 1.08
CA PHE A 531 -3.56 -11.28 1.47
C PHE A 531 -4.10 -10.42 0.32
N ASP A 532 -4.35 -11.00 -0.86
CA ASP A 532 -4.94 -10.30 -2.00
C ASP A 532 -6.46 -10.18 -1.86
N PRO A 533 -7.07 -9.10 -2.37
CA PRO A 533 -8.53 -9.03 -2.50
C PRO A 533 -9.09 -10.15 -3.39
N GLU A 534 -8.34 -10.58 -4.40
CA GLU A 534 -8.72 -11.61 -5.37
C GLU A 534 -7.60 -12.66 -5.52
N PRO A 535 -7.40 -13.54 -4.51
CA PRO A 535 -6.29 -14.49 -4.49
C PRO A 535 -6.20 -15.39 -5.72
N LEU A 536 -7.36 -15.81 -6.25
CA LEU A 536 -7.42 -16.71 -7.41
C LEU A 536 -6.90 -16.05 -8.69
N LEU A 537 -7.06 -14.74 -8.86
CA LEU A 537 -6.51 -14.03 -10.01
C LEU A 537 -4.97 -13.99 -9.95
N THR A 538 -4.41 -13.79 -8.77
CA THR A 538 -2.96 -13.85 -8.57
C THR A 538 -2.41 -15.24 -8.88
N VAL A 539 -3.05 -16.30 -8.39
CA VAL A 539 -2.67 -17.69 -8.69
C VAL A 539 -2.78 -18.00 -10.19
N ALA A 540 -3.85 -17.54 -10.85
CA ALA A 540 -4.04 -17.72 -12.29
C ALA A 540 -2.94 -17.01 -13.09
N GLY A 541 -2.64 -15.74 -12.75
CA GLY A 541 -1.58 -14.96 -13.39
C GLY A 541 -0.20 -15.61 -13.24
N VAL A 542 0.15 -16.09 -12.03
CA VAL A 542 1.39 -16.85 -11.82
C VAL A 542 1.39 -18.12 -12.67
N THR A 543 0.28 -18.87 -12.70
CA THR A 543 0.19 -20.12 -13.47
C THR A 543 0.44 -19.91 -14.97
N GLU A 544 -0.06 -18.82 -15.51
CA GLU A 544 0.16 -18.44 -16.92
C GLU A 544 1.64 -18.08 -17.17
N GLU A 545 2.20 -17.23 -16.30
CA GLU A 545 3.55 -16.71 -16.50
C GLU A 545 4.66 -17.73 -16.23
N LEU A 546 4.44 -18.76 -15.39
CA LEU A 546 5.43 -19.80 -15.10
C LEU A 546 6.02 -20.44 -16.36
N SER A 547 5.22 -20.56 -17.43
CA SER A 547 5.68 -21.13 -18.69
C SER A 547 6.80 -20.33 -19.38
N ASP A 548 6.83 -19.01 -19.18
CA ASP A 548 7.87 -18.12 -19.73
C ASP A 548 9.24 -18.37 -19.06
N PHE A 549 9.23 -18.96 -17.87
CA PHE A 549 10.43 -19.35 -17.11
C PHE A 549 10.72 -20.87 -17.15
N GLY A 550 10.07 -21.61 -18.06
CA GLY A 550 10.25 -23.06 -18.19
C GLY A 550 9.67 -23.89 -17.05
N MET A 551 8.80 -23.31 -16.24
CA MET A 551 8.16 -23.95 -15.09
C MET A 551 6.67 -24.22 -15.35
N LYS A 552 6.07 -25.07 -14.51
CA LYS A 552 4.64 -25.39 -14.56
C LYS A 552 4.03 -25.34 -13.16
N MET A 553 2.75 -25.00 -13.11
CA MET A 553 1.94 -25.22 -11.93
C MET A 553 1.51 -26.70 -11.91
N LEU A 554 2.00 -27.47 -10.95
CA LEU A 554 1.57 -28.84 -10.74
C LEU A 554 0.23 -28.85 -9.99
N PRO A 555 -0.75 -29.68 -10.42
CA PRO A 555 -2.07 -29.73 -9.80
C PRO A 555 -1.99 -30.16 -8.33
N PRO A 556 -2.99 -29.78 -7.51
CA PRO A 556 -3.01 -30.23 -6.13
C PRO A 556 -3.09 -31.75 -6.06
N CYS A 557 -2.33 -32.33 -5.14
CA CYS A 557 -2.30 -33.79 -4.93
C CYS A 557 -2.39 -34.09 -3.44
N LEU A 558 -3.31 -34.95 -3.05
CA LEU A 558 -3.55 -35.30 -1.64
C LEU A 558 -2.30 -35.79 -0.92
N PHE A 559 -1.42 -36.51 -1.62
CA PHE A 559 -0.20 -37.11 -1.06
C PHE A 559 1.07 -36.30 -1.27
N LYS A 560 1.11 -35.44 -2.30
CA LYS A 560 2.30 -34.69 -2.68
C LYS A 560 2.24 -33.20 -2.29
N SER A 561 1.05 -32.58 -2.30
CA SER A 561 0.90 -31.18 -1.96
C SER A 561 1.11 -30.93 -0.48
N ASP A 562 1.83 -29.86 -0.13
CA ASP A 562 1.88 -29.38 1.25
C ASP A 562 0.74 -28.41 1.52
N PHE A 563 0.75 -27.83 2.71
CA PHE A 563 -0.23 -26.82 3.07
C PHE A 563 -0.11 -25.60 2.15
N HIS A 564 1.07 -25.04 2.08
CA HIS A 564 1.42 -23.97 1.18
C HIS A 564 1.91 -24.52 -0.16
N PHE A 565 1.99 -23.65 -1.16
CA PHE A 565 2.70 -23.95 -2.39
C PHE A 565 4.13 -24.39 -2.07
N LYS A 566 4.68 -25.29 -2.86
CA LYS A 566 6.06 -25.73 -2.73
C LYS A 566 6.70 -26.03 -4.06
N VAL A 567 8.02 -25.99 -4.05
CA VAL A 567 8.82 -26.44 -5.19
C VAL A 567 8.86 -27.97 -5.25
N GLU A 568 8.63 -28.52 -6.44
CA GLU A 568 8.74 -29.96 -6.74
C GLU A 568 9.38 -30.14 -8.13
N GLU A 569 10.60 -30.67 -8.16
CA GLU A 569 11.34 -30.95 -9.43
C GLU A 569 11.42 -29.76 -10.38
N GLY A 570 11.75 -28.56 -9.86
CA GLY A 570 11.83 -27.33 -10.64
C GLY A 570 10.49 -26.70 -11.04
N ASN A 571 9.37 -27.25 -10.59
CA ASN A 571 8.02 -26.73 -10.79
C ASN A 571 7.39 -26.31 -9.47
N ILE A 572 6.23 -25.66 -9.51
CA ILE A 572 5.49 -25.26 -8.30
C ILE A 572 4.28 -26.16 -8.12
N ARG A 573 4.19 -26.86 -7.00
CA ARG A 573 3.04 -27.68 -6.61
C ARG A 573 1.99 -26.81 -5.91
N TYR A 574 0.72 -26.95 -6.33
CA TYR A 574 -0.41 -26.25 -5.72
C TYR A 574 -0.57 -26.58 -4.24
N GLY A 575 -0.71 -25.55 -3.39
CA GLY A 575 -0.90 -25.68 -1.95
C GLY A 575 -2.34 -26.00 -1.58
N LEU A 576 -2.55 -26.83 -0.54
CA LEU A 576 -3.90 -27.23 -0.13
C LEU A 576 -4.70 -26.12 0.55
N ASN A 577 -4.03 -25.11 1.17
CA ASN A 577 -4.69 -23.96 1.80
C ASN A 577 -5.43 -23.06 0.80
N SER A 578 -5.04 -23.07 -0.47
CA SER A 578 -5.69 -22.30 -1.54
C SER A 578 -6.95 -22.96 -2.09
N ILE A 579 -7.30 -24.16 -1.58
CA ILE A 579 -8.54 -24.85 -1.92
C ILE A 579 -9.68 -24.34 -1.02
N LYS A 580 -10.77 -23.87 -1.61
CA LYS A 580 -11.91 -23.35 -0.87
C LYS A 580 -12.47 -24.38 0.14
N GLY A 581 -12.58 -23.95 1.40
CA GLY A 581 -13.10 -24.78 2.49
C GLY A 581 -12.03 -25.56 3.27
N ILE A 582 -10.77 -25.46 2.87
CA ILE A 582 -9.65 -26.04 3.62
C ILE A 582 -9.08 -24.96 4.57
N SER A 583 -9.01 -25.26 5.85
CA SER A 583 -8.45 -24.40 6.89
C SER A 583 -7.24 -25.04 7.57
N LEU A 584 -6.41 -24.23 8.22
CA LEU A 584 -5.29 -24.71 9.06
C LEU A 584 -5.72 -25.83 10.03
N LYS A 585 -6.90 -25.71 10.62
CA LYS A 585 -7.44 -26.70 11.55
C LYS A 585 -7.74 -28.04 10.86
N SER A 586 -8.16 -28.00 9.60
CA SER A 586 -8.41 -29.21 8.79
C SER A 586 -7.13 -29.94 8.40
N LEU A 587 -6.02 -29.25 8.39
CA LEU A 587 -4.74 -29.77 7.91
C LEU A 587 -3.96 -30.57 8.93
N GLN A 588 -4.13 -30.31 10.21
CA GLN A 588 -3.58 -31.19 11.24
C GLN A 588 -4.08 -32.64 11.02
N SER A 589 -5.37 -32.75 10.69
CA SER A 589 -5.97 -34.05 10.32
C SER A 589 -5.39 -34.65 9.03
N LEU A 590 -4.94 -33.82 8.09
CA LEU A 590 -4.30 -34.26 6.85
C LEU A 590 -2.88 -34.76 7.04
N VAL A 591 -2.13 -34.26 8.04
CA VAL A 591 -0.78 -34.73 8.37
C VAL A 591 -0.83 -36.20 8.79
N ASP A 592 -1.74 -36.57 9.70
CA ASP A 592 -1.91 -37.95 10.17
C ASP A 592 -2.36 -38.86 9.03
N PHE A 593 -3.18 -38.36 8.12
CA PHE A 593 -3.67 -39.05 6.96
C PHE A 593 -2.58 -39.42 5.95
N ARG A 594 -1.60 -38.55 5.73
CA ARG A 594 -0.52 -38.74 4.74
C ARG A 594 0.45 -39.89 5.06
N GLY A 595 0.56 -40.27 6.31
CA GLY A 595 1.40 -41.40 6.76
C GLY A 595 0.80 -42.79 6.40
N LEU A 596 -0.42 -42.81 5.85
CA LEU A 596 -1.13 -44.06 5.55
C LEU A 596 -0.92 -44.48 4.09
N LEU A 597 -0.83 -45.78 3.87
CA LEU A 597 -0.80 -46.39 2.53
C LEU A 597 -2.21 -46.84 2.16
N PHE A 598 -2.64 -46.50 0.95
CA PHE A 598 -3.97 -46.85 0.44
C PHE A 598 -3.88 -47.69 -0.83
N ASN A 599 -4.67 -48.76 -0.89
CA ASN A 599 -4.76 -49.65 -2.05
C ASN A 599 -5.93 -49.24 -2.98
N ASN A 600 -6.92 -48.53 -2.43
CA ASN A 600 -8.10 -48.11 -3.20
C ASN A 600 -8.77 -46.83 -2.62
N LYS A 601 -9.68 -46.22 -3.40
CA LYS A 601 -10.39 -45.02 -3.03
C LYS A 601 -11.23 -45.12 -1.76
N TYR A 602 -11.78 -46.33 -1.46
CA TYR A 602 -12.62 -46.53 -0.27
C TYR A 602 -11.79 -46.58 1.01
N GLU A 603 -10.54 -47.04 0.94
CA GLU A 603 -9.59 -46.92 2.06
C GLU A 603 -9.28 -45.44 2.34
N VAL A 604 -9.13 -44.63 1.29
CA VAL A 604 -8.97 -43.15 1.42
C VAL A 604 -10.18 -42.54 2.13
N PHE A 605 -11.40 -42.89 1.74
CA PHE A 605 -12.63 -42.37 2.36
C PHE A 605 -12.77 -42.79 3.81
N LEU A 606 -12.43 -44.04 4.14
CA LEU A 606 -12.45 -44.55 5.50
C LEU A 606 -11.43 -43.83 6.39
N ALA A 607 -10.21 -43.72 5.91
CA ALA A 607 -9.12 -43.07 6.64
C ALA A 607 -9.38 -41.56 6.83
N ALA A 608 -9.92 -40.88 5.83
CA ALA A 608 -10.30 -39.48 5.95
C ALA A 608 -11.26 -39.26 7.14
N LYS A 609 -12.28 -40.11 7.28
CA LYS A 609 -13.21 -40.07 8.43
C LYS A 609 -12.49 -40.32 9.75
N GLN A 610 -11.58 -41.34 9.79
CA GLN A 610 -10.84 -41.70 10.99
C GLN A 610 -9.88 -40.60 11.47
N CYS A 611 -9.28 -39.86 10.52
CA CYS A 611 -8.42 -38.71 10.78
C CYS A 611 -9.18 -37.41 11.04
N GLY A 612 -10.52 -37.43 11.09
CA GLY A 612 -11.33 -36.24 11.37
C GLY A 612 -11.57 -35.30 10.18
N ILE A 613 -11.26 -35.77 8.95
CA ILE A 613 -11.58 -35.04 7.72
C ILE A 613 -13.07 -35.26 7.43
N ASN A 614 -13.88 -34.21 7.56
CA ASN A 614 -15.29 -34.31 7.27
C ASN A 614 -15.57 -34.43 5.76
N ILE A 615 -16.78 -34.87 5.41
CA ILE A 615 -17.16 -35.11 4.01
C ILE A 615 -17.14 -33.84 3.15
N GLY A 616 -17.42 -32.68 3.71
CA GLY A 616 -17.34 -31.39 3.00
C GLY A 616 -15.91 -31.07 2.59
N ILE A 617 -14.94 -31.24 3.50
CA ILE A 617 -13.52 -31.05 3.23
C ILE A 617 -13.05 -32.06 2.18
N LEU A 618 -13.41 -33.33 2.33
CA LEU A 618 -13.05 -34.38 1.38
C LEU A 618 -13.62 -34.09 -0.01
N ALA A 619 -14.87 -33.65 -0.10
CA ALA A 619 -15.50 -33.24 -1.35
C ALA A 619 -14.77 -32.05 -2.02
N SER A 620 -14.38 -31.03 -1.24
CA SER A 620 -13.60 -29.90 -1.74
C SER A 620 -12.23 -30.33 -2.28
N LEU A 621 -11.54 -31.23 -1.60
CA LEU A 621 -10.26 -31.82 -2.04
C LEU A 621 -10.45 -32.58 -3.37
N ILE A 622 -11.47 -33.44 -3.46
CA ILE A 622 -11.76 -34.20 -4.68
C ILE A 622 -12.08 -33.26 -5.84
N GLN A 623 -12.95 -32.25 -5.63
CA GLN A 623 -13.32 -31.29 -6.66
C GLN A 623 -12.12 -30.49 -7.16
N ALA A 624 -11.18 -30.17 -6.29
CA ALA A 624 -9.94 -29.51 -6.66
C ALA A 624 -8.97 -30.41 -7.45
N GLY A 625 -9.24 -31.73 -7.55
CA GLY A 625 -8.41 -32.66 -8.30
C GLY A 625 -7.30 -33.32 -7.50
N THR A 626 -7.30 -33.23 -6.17
CA THR A 626 -6.25 -33.83 -5.32
C THR A 626 -6.15 -35.36 -5.43
N MET A 627 -7.21 -36.00 -5.93
CA MET A 627 -7.32 -37.45 -6.11
C MET A 627 -7.35 -37.89 -7.59
N ASP A 628 -7.03 -37.04 -8.55
CA ASP A 628 -7.05 -37.38 -9.99
C ASP A 628 -6.14 -38.58 -10.34
N HIS A 629 -5.12 -38.83 -9.54
CA HIS A 629 -4.25 -40.02 -9.68
C HIS A 629 -5.01 -41.36 -9.45
N ALA A 630 -6.16 -41.32 -8.77
CA ALA A 630 -7.00 -42.51 -8.59
C ALA A 630 -7.86 -42.82 -9.81
N GLY A 631 -7.87 -41.94 -10.82
CA GLY A 631 -8.67 -42.06 -12.03
C GLY A 631 -10.16 -41.74 -11.80
N GLY A 632 -10.88 -41.55 -12.89
CA GLY A 632 -12.35 -41.37 -12.88
C GLY A 632 -12.82 -39.90 -12.89
N ASN A 633 -14.11 -39.71 -12.90
CA ASN A 633 -14.76 -38.39 -12.93
C ASN A 633 -14.85 -37.83 -11.49
N ARG A 634 -14.38 -36.60 -11.26
CA ARG A 634 -14.41 -35.93 -9.94
C ARG A 634 -15.82 -35.86 -9.35
N THR A 635 -16.85 -35.53 -10.16
CA THR A 635 -18.22 -35.46 -9.69
C THR A 635 -18.73 -36.83 -9.21
N ARG A 636 -18.41 -37.89 -9.95
CA ARG A 636 -18.72 -39.27 -9.54
C ARG A 636 -18.01 -39.63 -8.25
N LEU A 637 -16.73 -39.28 -8.11
CA LEU A 637 -15.94 -39.58 -6.92
C LEU A 637 -16.47 -38.84 -5.67
N VAL A 638 -16.95 -37.60 -5.81
CA VAL A 638 -17.65 -36.88 -4.74
C VAL A 638 -18.94 -37.59 -4.33
N LEU A 639 -19.76 -38.01 -5.28
CA LEU A 639 -20.99 -38.76 -4.99
C LEU A 639 -20.69 -40.09 -4.32
N GLU A 640 -19.66 -40.81 -4.75
CA GLU A 640 -19.22 -42.05 -4.12
C GLU A 640 -18.74 -41.80 -2.67
N ALA A 641 -17.99 -40.71 -2.40
CA ALA A 641 -17.57 -40.35 -1.06
C ALA A 641 -18.76 -39.98 -0.17
N GLN A 642 -19.73 -39.26 -0.68
CA GLN A 642 -20.97 -38.92 0.03
C GLN A 642 -21.80 -40.17 0.34
N ALA A 643 -21.99 -41.04 -0.63
CA ALA A 643 -22.66 -42.32 -0.46
C ALA A 643 -21.96 -43.22 0.54
N PHE A 644 -20.63 -43.31 0.46
CA PHE A 644 -19.81 -44.03 1.42
C PHE A 644 -19.97 -43.49 2.84
N ASN A 645 -20.10 -42.18 2.99
CA ASN A 645 -20.29 -41.56 4.31
C ASN A 645 -21.60 -41.96 4.99
N LEU A 646 -22.63 -42.30 4.22
CA LEU A 646 -23.95 -42.78 4.71
C LEU A 646 -23.91 -44.21 5.24
N LEU A 647 -22.94 -45.01 4.85
CA LEU A 647 -22.81 -46.42 5.28
C LEU A 647 -22.51 -46.53 6.78
N THR A 648 -22.92 -47.65 7.38
CA THR A 648 -22.50 -47.99 8.73
C THR A 648 -20.98 -48.29 8.82
N ASP A 649 -20.41 -48.18 9.99
CA ASP A 649 -18.95 -48.41 10.17
C ASP A 649 -18.49 -49.83 9.79
N ARG A 650 -19.37 -50.81 9.90
CA ARG A 650 -19.12 -52.16 9.43
C ARG A 650 -19.11 -52.25 7.89
N GLU A 651 -20.07 -51.65 7.24
CA GLU A 651 -20.12 -51.57 5.77
C GLU A 651 -18.94 -50.80 5.19
N LYS A 652 -18.56 -49.65 5.80
CA LYS A 652 -17.39 -48.90 5.40
C LYS A 652 -16.11 -49.74 5.45
N ARG A 653 -15.90 -50.47 6.53
CA ARG A 653 -14.73 -51.39 6.65
C ARG A 653 -14.80 -52.49 5.58
N ASN A 654 -15.94 -53.03 5.29
CA ASN A 654 -16.10 -54.07 4.26
C ASN A 654 -15.80 -53.50 2.87
N PHE A 655 -16.40 -52.36 2.53
CA PHE A 655 -16.11 -51.70 1.26
C PHE A 655 -14.63 -51.36 1.07
N ALA A 656 -13.99 -50.83 2.08
CA ALA A 656 -12.55 -50.51 2.05
C ALA A 656 -11.69 -51.76 1.78
N LYS A 657 -12.06 -52.92 2.34
CA LYS A 657 -11.29 -54.19 2.18
C LYS A 657 -11.53 -54.92 0.87
N ILE A 658 -12.75 -54.90 0.36
CA ILE A 658 -13.14 -55.83 -0.70
C ILE A 658 -13.82 -55.14 -1.89
N GLY A 659 -14.28 -53.88 -1.77
CA GLY A 659 -15.12 -53.21 -2.77
C GLY A 659 -14.50 -53.21 -4.16
N GLU A 660 -13.24 -52.80 -4.26
CA GLU A 660 -12.55 -52.72 -5.55
C GLU A 660 -12.20 -54.13 -6.13
N ARG A 661 -11.81 -55.07 -5.25
CA ARG A 661 -11.44 -56.42 -5.65
C ARG A 661 -12.60 -57.20 -6.28
N PHE A 662 -13.83 -56.91 -5.87
CA PHE A 662 -15.04 -57.53 -6.39
C PHE A 662 -15.86 -56.62 -7.35
N GLY A 663 -15.31 -55.45 -7.73
CA GLY A 663 -15.95 -54.52 -8.67
C GLY A 663 -17.26 -53.90 -8.14
N TYR A 664 -17.48 -53.83 -6.83
CA TYR A 664 -18.67 -53.23 -6.27
C TYR A 664 -18.72 -51.74 -6.56
N ASP A 665 -19.79 -51.35 -7.28
CA ASP A 665 -20.14 -49.95 -7.49
C ASP A 665 -21.11 -49.49 -6.39
N ILE A 666 -20.62 -48.61 -5.51
CA ILE A 666 -21.41 -48.08 -4.38
C ILE A 666 -22.64 -47.29 -4.85
N LEU A 667 -22.55 -46.60 -5.98
CA LEU A 667 -23.69 -45.83 -6.54
C LEU A 667 -24.70 -46.78 -7.16
N GLY A 668 -24.29 -47.84 -7.87
CA GLY A 668 -25.16 -48.88 -8.42
C GLY A 668 -25.88 -49.62 -7.30
N ALA A 669 -25.18 -50.01 -6.22
CA ALA A 669 -25.79 -50.69 -5.08
C ALA A 669 -26.87 -49.82 -4.38
N ILE A 670 -26.63 -48.51 -4.27
CA ILE A 670 -27.63 -47.60 -3.68
C ILE A 670 -28.85 -47.43 -4.63
N SER A 671 -28.65 -47.30 -5.94
CA SER A 671 -29.71 -47.21 -6.91
C SER A 671 -30.61 -48.44 -6.85
N GLU A 672 -30.06 -49.66 -6.79
CA GLU A 672 -30.81 -50.88 -6.63
C GLU A 672 -31.67 -50.95 -5.34
N VAL A 673 -31.11 -50.39 -4.23
CA VAL A 673 -31.86 -50.35 -2.97
C VAL A 673 -33.01 -49.35 -3.05
N ILE A 674 -32.81 -48.19 -3.68
CA ILE A 674 -33.86 -47.19 -3.87
C ILE A 674 -34.98 -47.76 -4.80
N GLU A 675 -34.64 -48.40 -5.90
CA GLU A 675 -35.57 -49.04 -6.80
C GLU A 675 -36.40 -50.13 -6.10
N LYS A 676 -35.78 -50.94 -5.27
CA LYS A 676 -36.46 -51.97 -4.47
C LYS A 676 -37.37 -51.42 -3.35
N GLN A 677 -37.12 -50.18 -2.90
CA GLN A 677 -37.95 -49.52 -1.89
C GLN A 677 -39.09 -48.69 -2.51
N THR A 678 -39.03 -48.43 -3.81
CA THR A 678 -40.05 -47.67 -4.56
C THR A 678 -41.07 -48.60 -5.25
N LEU A 679 -40.80 -49.89 -5.32
CA LEU A 679 -41.71 -50.96 -5.69
C LEU A 679 -42.39 -51.56 -4.45
#